data_23052107470e1926ca4ddc0c03ed321f
#
_entry.id   23052107470e1926ca4ddc0c03ed321f
#
_cell.length_a   1.000
_cell.length_b   1.000
_cell.length_c   1.000
_cell.angle_alpha   90.00
_cell.angle_beta   90.00
_cell.angle_gamma   90.00
#
_symmetry.space_group_name_H-M   'P 1'
#
loop_
_entity.id
_entity.type
_entity.pdbx_description
1 polymer ?
#
loop_
_entity_poly.entity_id
_entity_poly.type
_entity_poly.pdbx_seq_one_letter_code
_entity_poly.pdbx_strand_id
1 'polypeptide(L)'
;MKLTATFFSSLFFITVSFTQAQEATKTAKTEERNPDKFKQMYDLFATPNMYRTASGAPGPEYYQQQADYKIDIELDDKNQKLYGTETITYTNNAKESLDYLWVQLDQNEKARNSNSPLVESNKIDPVFSGQSFSRKYLEEDFDGGFKIEYVKDSQGKVMKYTVNQTMMRIELPEVLKFGEKISFSIKWWYNINNYTIDGGRSGYEHFEKDGNNLYVIAQFYPRMAVYNDVEGWQNMQFWGSGEFALPFGNFEVNITVPADHILEATGTLLNRSEVFTPEQLKRYKLAEQSFDKPVIVVTQAEAEAREKGFSTAKKTWKFKAENVRDFGISTSRKFIYDAMAVKTGNTTAMAISLYPKEGNPLWEEYSTRIVAHTLKSYSSFTFDYPYPKAISINARDQGMEYPMICWNFGRPDENGKYTDQTKYGMLGVICHEIGHNYFPMIVNSDERQWTWMDEGLNSFLEYLAEISFDPNFPTRKGPAKNIIPYMSGDQKGLEPIMTNSESIRQFGNNAYGKPATALNILRETIMGHELFDYAFKTYANRWKFKHPTPEDFFRTMEDASAVDLDWFWRGWFYTTDYNDIGIKEVNKYFVSNEPSKEVADFLKKRRRRDSKQGPMVYMIAEGSEDFKPEMNKPFKIFDYKVLDDFVNQNFSEEEKNKLNEPKFFYQVTFNKPGGLVMPIIVEITFEDGTTENHYFPAQIWRMNDQEVNRTFATKKAIAKIQVDPKLETADIDTTNNSWPKTIEKSKFD
;
A
#
# COMPACT_ATOMS: atom_id res chain seq x y z
N MET A 1 2.98 -12.90 -71.31
CA MET A 1 4.19 -12.48 -72.08
C MET A 1 4.70 -11.16 -71.49
N LYS A 2 5.86 -11.19 -70.84
CA LYS A 2 6.70 -10.07 -70.43
C LYS A 2 6.04 -8.98 -69.49
N LEU A 3 6.27 -9.14 -68.20
CA LEU A 3 6.61 -8.06 -67.24
C LEU A 3 7.18 -8.71 -65.98
N THR A 4 8.43 -9.08 -66.03
CA THR A 4 9.25 -9.44 -64.87
C THR A 4 10.65 -8.98 -65.15
N ALA A 5 11.08 -7.93 -64.52
CA ALA A 5 12.46 -7.57 -64.24
C ALA A 5 12.60 -6.07 -64.02
N THR A 6 12.31 -5.58 -62.84
CA THR A 6 12.88 -4.32 -62.31
C THR A 6 12.52 -4.16 -60.81
N PHE A 7 12.94 -5.09 -59.95
CA PHE A 7 12.79 -4.92 -58.49
C PHE A 7 13.90 -5.61 -57.67
N PHE A 8 15.08 -5.77 -58.23
CA PHE A 8 16.19 -6.44 -57.52
C PHE A 8 17.51 -5.64 -57.48
N SER A 9 17.46 -4.32 -57.74
CA SER A 9 18.67 -3.51 -57.74
C SER A 9 18.82 -2.47 -56.65
N SER A 10 17.83 -2.37 -55.72
CA SER A 10 17.89 -1.37 -54.64
C SER A 10 18.16 -1.95 -53.23
N LEU A 11 18.29 -3.27 -53.10
CA LEU A 11 18.53 -3.90 -51.77
C LEU A 11 20.02 -4.20 -51.49
N PHE A 12 20.91 -4.02 -52.47
CA PHE A 12 22.33 -4.37 -52.32
C PHE A 12 23.24 -3.20 -51.91
N PHE A 13 22.72 -1.97 -51.82
CA PHE A 13 23.52 -0.79 -51.44
C PHE A 13 23.35 -0.34 -49.99
N ILE A 14 22.43 -0.96 -49.21
CA ILE A 14 22.22 -0.61 -47.80
C ILE A 14 23.06 -1.48 -46.84
N THR A 15 23.50 -2.64 -47.26
CA THR A 15 24.27 -3.56 -46.39
C THR A 15 25.78 -3.26 -46.33
N VAL A 16 26.36 -2.48 -47.25
CA VAL A 16 27.80 -2.17 -47.22
C VAL A 16 28.10 -0.94 -46.32
N SER A 17 27.11 -0.09 -46.05
CA SER A 17 27.31 1.07 -45.16
C SER A 17 27.25 0.76 -43.68
N PHE A 18 26.72 -0.41 -43.29
CA PHE A 18 26.64 -0.82 -41.86
C PHE A 18 27.91 -1.54 -41.38
N THR A 19 28.70 -2.15 -42.26
CA THR A 19 29.88 -2.89 -41.84
C THR A 19 31.12 -2.03 -41.60
N GLN A 20 31.18 -0.81 -42.12
CA GLN A 20 32.31 0.11 -41.85
C GLN A 20 32.10 1.01 -40.63
N ALA A 21 30.87 1.12 -40.12
CA ALA A 21 30.62 1.79 -38.84
C ALA A 21 30.87 0.88 -37.61
N GLN A 22 30.99 -0.43 -37.82
CA GLN A 22 31.24 -1.39 -36.76
C GLN A 22 32.72 -1.62 -36.39
N GLU A 23 33.66 -1.17 -37.20
CA GLU A 23 35.10 -1.36 -36.89
C GLU A 23 35.74 -0.18 -36.13
N ALA A 24 35.07 0.95 -35.96
CA ALA A 24 35.60 2.11 -35.23
C ALA A 24 35.17 2.19 -33.75
N THR A 25 34.40 1.21 -33.23
CA THR A 25 33.93 1.20 -31.85
C THR A 25 34.20 -0.13 -31.13
N LYS A 26 35.40 -0.65 -31.29
CA LYS A 26 35.86 -1.76 -30.46
C LYS A 26 36.65 -1.23 -29.26
N THR A 27 36.00 -0.62 -28.29
CA THR A 27 36.41 -0.58 -26.85
C THR A 27 35.42 0.18 -25.94
N ALA A 28 34.14 0.12 -26.18
CA ALA A 28 33.21 0.33 -25.08
C ALA A 28 32.40 -0.96 -24.96
N LYS A 29 32.45 -1.62 -23.79
CA LYS A 29 31.36 -2.52 -23.42
C LYS A 29 30.10 -1.68 -23.56
N THR A 30 29.29 -1.93 -24.57
CA THR A 30 27.91 -1.47 -24.62
C THR A 30 27.25 -2.11 -23.43
N GLU A 31 27.07 -1.36 -22.37
CA GLU A 31 26.16 -1.75 -21.30
C GLU A 31 24.83 -2.06 -21.98
N GLU A 32 24.30 -3.26 -21.77
CA GLU A 32 23.09 -3.72 -22.43
C GLU A 32 21.94 -2.81 -22.02
N ARG A 33 21.45 -2.02 -22.98
CA ARG A 33 20.26 -1.20 -22.81
C ARG A 33 19.08 -2.12 -22.52
N ASN A 34 18.31 -1.83 -21.48
CA ASN A 34 17.05 -2.50 -21.22
C ASN A 34 15.87 -1.73 -21.87
N PRO A 35 15.40 -2.13 -23.05
CA PRO A 35 14.31 -1.43 -23.75
C PRO A 35 12.95 -1.63 -23.06
N ASP A 36 12.83 -2.60 -22.16
CA ASP A 36 11.55 -2.98 -21.54
C ASP A 36 11.15 -2.08 -20.36
N LYS A 37 12.04 -1.20 -19.89
CA LYS A 37 11.73 -0.27 -18.78
C LYS A 37 10.51 0.63 -19.06
N PHE A 38 10.24 0.95 -20.33
CA PHE A 38 9.11 1.75 -20.81
C PHE A 38 8.10 0.94 -21.63
N LYS A 39 8.19 -0.38 -21.61
CA LYS A 39 7.22 -1.24 -22.27
C LYS A 39 5.89 -1.17 -21.54
N GLN A 40 4.81 -1.05 -22.29
CA GLN A 40 3.46 -1.09 -21.73
C GLN A 40 3.18 -2.40 -21.00
N MET A 41 2.29 -2.35 -20.00
CA MET A 41 2.05 -3.45 -19.08
C MET A 41 1.13 -4.55 -19.63
N TYR A 42 0.67 -4.46 -20.87
CA TYR A 42 -0.25 -5.43 -21.48
C TYR A 42 0.26 -6.88 -21.49
N ASP A 43 1.56 -7.09 -21.35
CA ASP A 43 2.20 -8.41 -21.26
C ASP A 43 2.20 -9.00 -19.84
N LEU A 44 1.94 -8.17 -18.83
CA LEU A 44 1.84 -8.57 -17.43
C LEU A 44 0.39 -8.54 -16.92
N PHE A 45 -0.44 -7.64 -17.45
CA PHE A 45 -1.82 -7.49 -17.05
C PHE A 45 -2.74 -8.49 -17.74
N ALA A 46 -3.74 -8.99 -17.00
CA ALA A 46 -4.82 -9.74 -17.59
C ALA A 46 -5.53 -8.93 -18.68
N THR A 47 -5.91 -9.57 -19.79
CA THR A 47 -6.61 -8.90 -20.90
C THR A 47 -7.97 -8.37 -20.44
N PRO A 48 -8.30 -7.10 -20.74
CA PRO A 48 -9.63 -6.56 -20.45
C PRO A 48 -10.75 -7.38 -21.09
N ASN A 49 -11.87 -7.50 -20.38
CA ASN A 49 -13.00 -8.30 -20.81
C ASN A 49 -14.34 -7.65 -20.39
N MET A 50 -15.46 -8.39 -20.49
CA MET A 50 -16.78 -7.89 -20.11
C MET A 50 -16.98 -7.74 -18.59
N TYR A 51 -16.11 -8.36 -17.78
CA TYR A 51 -16.13 -8.24 -16.30
C TYR A 51 -15.27 -7.11 -15.82
N ARG A 52 -14.09 -6.87 -16.46
CA ARG A 52 -13.07 -5.88 -16.09
C ARG A 52 -12.61 -5.12 -17.31
N THR A 53 -12.89 -3.81 -17.33
CA THR A 53 -12.63 -2.97 -18.50
C THR A 53 -11.19 -2.51 -18.64
N ALA A 54 -10.81 -2.03 -19.81
CA ALA A 54 -9.50 -1.44 -20.07
C ALA A 54 -9.23 -0.16 -19.25
N SER A 55 -10.30 0.52 -18.77
CA SER A 55 -10.17 1.68 -17.88
C SER A 55 -9.97 1.33 -16.41
N GLY A 56 -9.89 0.03 -16.06
CA GLY A 56 -9.84 -0.43 -14.68
C GLY A 56 -11.17 -0.35 -13.93
N ALA A 57 -12.28 -0.13 -14.62
CA ALA A 57 -13.62 -0.14 -14.03
C ALA A 57 -14.26 -1.53 -14.10
N PRO A 58 -15.20 -1.86 -13.19
CA PRO A 58 -16.04 -3.03 -13.36
C PRO A 58 -16.78 -2.96 -14.70
N GLY A 59 -16.79 -4.08 -15.42
CA GLY A 59 -17.46 -4.20 -16.72
C GLY A 59 -18.97 -4.42 -16.60
N PRO A 60 -19.71 -4.39 -17.71
CA PRO A 60 -21.16 -4.55 -17.72
C PRO A 60 -21.65 -5.94 -17.27
N GLU A 61 -20.79 -6.95 -17.30
CA GLU A 61 -21.09 -8.31 -16.85
C GLU A 61 -20.43 -8.64 -15.50
N TYR A 62 -19.81 -7.65 -14.83
CA TYR A 62 -19.23 -7.85 -13.51
C TYR A 62 -20.26 -8.41 -12.54
N TYR A 63 -19.89 -9.45 -11.83
CA TYR A 63 -20.70 -10.06 -10.81
C TYR A 63 -19.87 -10.32 -9.54
N GLN A 64 -20.55 -10.51 -8.44
CA GLN A 64 -19.97 -11.07 -7.22
C GLN A 64 -21.03 -11.88 -6.48
N GLN A 65 -20.60 -12.90 -5.80
CA GLN A 65 -21.45 -13.76 -4.99
C GLN A 65 -21.93 -13.01 -3.74
N GLN A 66 -23.03 -13.48 -3.16
CA GLN A 66 -23.54 -12.97 -1.89
C GLN A 66 -23.70 -14.14 -0.90
N ALA A 67 -23.22 -13.92 0.32
CA ALA A 67 -23.39 -14.87 1.41
C ALA A 67 -24.03 -14.18 2.62
N ASP A 68 -25.28 -14.50 2.91
CA ASP A 68 -26.01 -13.98 4.06
C ASP A 68 -25.95 -14.97 5.23
N TYR A 69 -25.76 -14.47 6.45
CA TYR A 69 -25.53 -15.27 7.65
C TYR A 69 -26.54 -14.97 8.74
N LYS A 70 -27.08 -16.05 9.38
CA LYS A 70 -27.74 -15.98 10.68
C LYS A 70 -26.94 -16.82 11.64
N ILE A 71 -26.37 -16.21 12.68
CA ILE A 71 -25.42 -16.85 13.58
C ILE A 71 -25.91 -16.70 15.03
N ASP A 72 -25.95 -17.81 15.75
CA ASP A 72 -26.16 -17.84 17.19
C ASP A 72 -24.90 -18.39 17.85
N ILE A 73 -24.30 -17.62 18.76
CA ILE A 73 -23.11 -18.04 19.51
C ILE A 73 -23.28 -17.88 21.01
N GLU A 74 -22.58 -18.71 21.74
CA GLU A 74 -22.50 -18.67 23.18
C GLU A 74 -21.04 -18.79 23.67
N LEU A 75 -20.62 -17.83 24.49
CA LEU A 75 -19.33 -17.85 25.15
C LEU A 75 -19.44 -18.60 26.49
N ASP A 76 -18.63 -19.64 26.65
CA ASP A 76 -18.35 -20.28 27.95
C ASP A 76 -17.02 -19.71 28.48
N ASP A 77 -17.12 -18.63 29.25
CA ASP A 77 -15.96 -17.90 29.79
C ASP A 77 -15.25 -18.65 30.92
N LYS A 78 -15.89 -19.72 31.48
CA LYS A 78 -15.28 -20.57 32.48
C LYS A 78 -14.34 -21.60 31.90
N ASN A 79 -14.71 -22.17 30.74
CA ASN A 79 -13.94 -23.25 30.08
C ASN A 79 -13.22 -22.76 28.84
N GLN A 80 -13.28 -21.46 28.52
CA GLN A 80 -12.69 -20.83 27.35
C GLN A 80 -13.11 -21.52 26.04
N LYS A 81 -14.45 -21.64 25.83
CA LYS A 81 -15.03 -22.25 24.63
C LYS A 81 -16.03 -21.32 23.96
N LEU A 82 -16.08 -21.41 22.65
CA LEU A 82 -17.12 -20.78 21.84
C LEU A 82 -17.96 -21.87 21.17
N TYR A 83 -19.26 -21.81 21.36
CA TYR A 83 -20.23 -22.66 20.66
C TYR A 83 -20.97 -21.81 19.64
N GLY A 84 -21.16 -22.34 18.43
CA GLY A 84 -21.81 -21.64 17.36
C GLY A 84 -22.73 -22.51 16.52
N THR A 85 -23.80 -21.90 16.02
CA THR A 85 -24.64 -22.45 14.97
C THR A 85 -24.93 -21.33 13.99
N GLU A 86 -24.80 -21.61 12.69
CA GLU A 86 -25.14 -20.68 11.64
C GLU A 86 -26.04 -21.28 10.60
N THR A 87 -26.76 -20.42 9.90
CA THR A 87 -27.40 -20.68 8.62
C THR A 87 -26.84 -19.73 7.60
N ILE A 88 -26.21 -20.29 6.58
CA ILE A 88 -25.67 -19.56 5.44
C ILE A 88 -26.69 -19.63 4.30
N THR A 89 -27.03 -18.48 3.70
CA THR A 89 -27.77 -18.40 2.46
C THR A 89 -26.86 -17.85 1.36
N TYR A 90 -26.44 -18.72 0.45
CA TYR A 90 -25.52 -18.38 -0.62
C TYR A 90 -26.29 -18.19 -1.94
N THR A 91 -26.01 -17.09 -2.63
CA THR A 91 -26.60 -16.73 -3.92
C THR A 91 -25.55 -16.85 -5.01
N ASN A 92 -25.80 -17.68 -6.04
CA ASN A 92 -24.94 -17.76 -7.21
C ASN A 92 -25.30 -16.66 -8.23
N ASN A 93 -24.45 -15.63 -8.32
CA ASN A 93 -24.59 -14.55 -9.31
C ASN A 93 -23.66 -14.74 -10.52
N ALA A 94 -22.88 -15.84 -10.57
CA ALA A 94 -22.10 -16.20 -11.75
C ALA A 94 -22.98 -16.86 -12.81
N LYS A 95 -22.63 -16.72 -14.08
CA LYS A 95 -23.30 -17.42 -15.19
C LYS A 95 -23.04 -18.93 -15.14
N GLU A 96 -21.92 -19.32 -14.54
CA GLU A 96 -21.55 -20.71 -14.30
C GLU A 96 -22.41 -21.32 -13.20
N SER A 97 -22.76 -22.57 -13.38
CA SER A 97 -23.45 -23.35 -12.36
C SER A 97 -22.45 -23.99 -11.40
N LEU A 98 -22.77 -24.01 -10.11
CA LEU A 98 -21.93 -24.55 -9.06
C LEU A 98 -22.47 -25.89 -8.57
N ASP A 99 -21.65 -26.92 -8.48
CA ASP A 99 -21.98 -28.26 -7.96
C ASP A 99 -21.37 -28.52 -6.58
N TYR A 100 -20.52 -27.61 -6.09
CA TYR A 100 -19.96 -27.60 -4.73
C TYR A 100 -19.71 -26.16 -4.27
N LEU A 101 -19.51 -26.01 -2.97
CA LEU A 101 -19.12 -24.76 -2.32
C LEU A 101 -17.80 -24.94 -1.55
N TRP A 102 -17.03 -23.85 -1.44
CA TRP A 102 -15.90 -23.79 -0.52
C TRP A 102 -16.17 -22.89 0.67
N VAL A 103 -15.85 -23.37 1.85
CA VAL A 103 -15.95 -22.68 3.13
C VAL A 103 -14.59 -22.64 3.80
N GLN A 104 -14.20 -21.49 4.29
CA GLN A 104 -12.96 -21.23 5.02
C GLN A 104 -13.15 -21.58 6.49
N LEU A 105 -12.19 -22.29 7.06
CA LEU A 105 -12.13 -22.72 8.46
C LEU A 105 -10.83 -22.20 9.10
N ASP A 106 -10.63 -20.88 9.10
CA ASP A 106 -9.31 -20.30 9.41
C ASP A 106 -8.87 -20.57 10.85
N GLN A 107 -9.80 -20.75 11.79
CA GLN A 107 -9.51 -21.17 13.15
C GLN A 107 -8.79 -22.54 13.23
N ASN A 108 -8.83 -23.33 12.14
CA ASN A 108 -8.08 -24.60 12.05
C ASN A 108 -6.56 -24.39 11.96
N GLU A 109 -6.08 -23.17 11.73
CA GLU A 109 -4.67 -22.83 11.94
C GLU A 109 -4.21 -23.21 13.37
N LYS A 110 -5.11 -23.10 14.36
CA LYS A 110 -4.89 -23.47 15.76
C LYS A 110 -5.26 -24.93 16.08
N ALA A 111 -5.61 -25.77 15.10
CA ALA A 111 -5.84 -27.18 15.31
C ALA A 111 -4.53 -27.91 15.64
N ARG A 112 -4.58 -28.89 16.55
CA ARG A 112 -3.40 -29.70 16.92
C ARG A 112 -2.68 -30.35 15.73
N ASN A 113 -3.41 -30.68 14.67
CA ASN A 113 -2.89 -31.25 13.44
C ASN A 113 -2.74 -30.24 12.31
N SER A 114 -2.64 -28.96 12.63
CA SER A 114 -2.40 -27.91 11.65
C SER A 114 -1.03 -28.09 10.98
N ASN A 115 -0.98 -27.83 9.67
CA ASN A 115 0.26 -27.77 8.93
C ASN A 115 0.93 -26.37 9.02
N SER A 116 0.25 -25.36 9.56
CA SER A 116 0.78 -23.97 9.62
C SER A 116 2.16 -23.89 10.29
N PRO A 117 2.43 -24.54 11.44
CA PRO A 117 3.77 -24.52 12.04
C PRO A 117 4.82 -25.28 11.23
N LEU A 118 4.41 -26.11 10.26
CA LEU A 118 5.31 -26.96 9.46
C LEU A 118 5.74 -26.33 8.14
N VAL A 119 5.07 -25.27 7.69
CA VAL A 119 5.42 -24.59 6.42
C VAL A 119 6.54 -23.57 6.60
N GLU A 120 6.89 -23.23 7.84
CA GLU A 120 7.98 -22.32 8.15
C GLU A 120 9.27 -23.04 8.53
N SER A 121 10.42 -22.45 8.15
CA SER A 121 11.72 -22.95 8.57
C SER A 121 11.96 -22.63 10.03
N ASN A 122 12.20 -23.65 10.85
CA ASN A 122 12.43 -23.52 12.27
C ASN A 122 13.89 -23.82 12.64
N LYS A 123 14.48 -22.98 13.51
CA LYS A 123 15.83 -23.17 14.08
C LYS A 123 15.73 -23.27 15.59
N ILE A 124 16.70 -23.97 16.20
CA ILE A 124 16.84 -23.95 17.65
C ILE A 124 17.35 -22.58 18.09
N ASP A 125 16.58 -21.91 18.91
CA ASP A 125 17.03 -20.67 19.54
C ASP A 125 18.12 -20.99 20.57
N PRO A 126 19.20 -20.22 20.63
CA PRO A 126 20.29 -20.47 21.59
C PRO A 126 19.90 -20.16 23.03
N VAL A 127 18.79 -19.43 23.26
CA VAL A 127 18.34 -19.01 24.59
C VAL A 127 16.82 -19.11 24.69
N PHE A 128 16.33 -19.78 25.72
CA PHE A 128 14.92 -19.86 26.08
C PHE A 128 14.67 -19.40 27.50
N SER A 129 13.54 -18.75 27.77
CA SER A 129 13.01 -18.73 29.12
C SER A 129 12.51 -20.13 29.49
N GLY A 130 12.49 -20.48 30.77
CA GLY A 130 11.95 -21.79 31.23
C GLY A 130 10.50 -22.01 30.75
N GLN A 131 9.69 -20.94 30.77
CA GLN A 131 8.31 -20.97 30.31
C GLN A 131 8.20 -21.20 28.78
N SER A 132 9.02 -20.52 27.97
CA SER A 132 9.02 -20.72 26.51
C SER A 132 9.51 -22.10 26.14
N PHE A 133 10.51 -22.65 26.87
CA PHE A 133 11.01 -24.00 26.66
C PHE A 133 9.95 -25.06 27.00
N SER A 134 9.25 -24.90 28.16
CA SER A 134 8.17 -25.81 28.57
C SER A 134 7.08 -25.85 27.51
N ARG A 135 6.58 -24.71 27.09
CA ARG A 135 5.54 -24.62 26.05
C ARG A 135 5.93 -25.26 24.73
N LYS A 136 7.16 -24.98 24.27
CA LYS A 136 7.61 -25.44 22.96
C LYS A 136 7.92 -26.95 22.90
N TYR A 137 8.34 -27.55 24.04
CA TYR A 137 8.92 -28.89 24.01
C TYR A 137 8.38 -29.87 25.06
N LEU A 138 7.65 -29.39 26.07
CA LEU A 138 7.21 -30.25 27.20
C LEU A 138 5.69 -30.32 27.37
N GLU A 139 4.95 -29.34 26.90
CA GLU A 139 3.49 -29.28 27.01
C GLU A 139 2.83 -29.90 25.76
N GLU A 140 1.61 -30.38 25.91
CA GLU A 140 0.80 -30.80 24.76
C GLU A 140 0.38 -29.57 23.93
N ASP A 141 0.37 -29.74 22.59
CA ASP A 141 -0.09 -28.71 21.66
C ASP A 141 -1.56 -28.36 21.94
N PHE A 142 -1.84 -27.08 21.96
CA PHE A 142 -3.20 -26.55 22.07
C PHE A 142 -4.06 -27.01 20.88
N ASP A 143 -5.31 -27.38 21.12
CA ASP A 143 -6.26 -27.76 20.08
C ASP A 143 -7.41 -26.75 20.00
N GLY A 144 -7.19 -25.69 19.23
CA GLY A 144 -8.14 -24.61 19.01
C GLY A 144 -8.93 -24.71 17.70
N GLY A 145 -8.74 -25.75 16.90
CA GLY A 145 -9.45 -25.92 15.63
C GLY A 145 -10.95 -26.20 15.79
N PHE A 146 -11.71 -25.92 14.76
CA PHE A 146 -13.16 -26.19 14.70
C PHE A 146 -13.50 -27.66 14.94
N LYS A 147 -14.48 -27.91 15.77
CA LYS A 147 -15.17 -29.20 15.97
C LYS A 147 -16.52 -29.11 15.29
N ILE A 148 -16.59 -29.48 14.00
CA ILE A 148 -17.83 -29.45 13.22
C ILE A 148 -18.73 -30.62 13.67
N GLU A 149 -19.90 -30.29 14.22
CA GLU A 149 -20.88 -31.31 14.65
C GLU A 149 -21.75 -31.78 13.49
N TYR A 150 -22.16 -30.86 12.61
CA TYR A 150 -22.92 -31.19 11.41
C TYR A 150 -22.86 -30.07 10.35
N VAL A 151 -23.08 -30.49 9.09
CA VAL A 151 -23.46 -29.63 7.97
C VAL A 151 -24.78 -30.19 7.41
N LYS A 152 -25.85 -29.38 7.40
CA LYS A 152 -27.20 -29.81 7.00
C LYS A 152 -27.83 -28.84 6.04
N ASP A 153 -28.59 -29.34 5.06
CA ASP A 153 -29.43 -28.53 4.18
C ASP A 153 -30.64 -27.93 4.93
N SER A 154 -31.42 -27.12 4.24
CA SER A 154 -32.61 -26.45 4.78
C SER A 154 -33.73 -27.42 5.24
N GLN A 155 -33.65 -28.70 4.86
CA GLN A 155 -34.57 -29.76 5.28
C GLN A 155 -34.01 -30.56 6.46
N GLY A 156 -32.84 -30.22 6.95
CA GLY A 156 -32.16 -30.91 8.06
C GLY A 156 -31.42 -32.20 7.66
N LYS A 157 -31.28 -32.49 6.37
CA LYS A 157 -30.55 -33.64 5.84
C LYS A 157 -29.05 -33.32 5.86
N VAL A 158 -28.23 -34.26 6.30
CA VAL A 158 -26.78 -34.12 6.33
C VAL A 158 -26.24 -34.02 4.90
N MET A 159 -25.43 -32.97 4.68
CA MET A 159 -24.70 -32.75 3.44
C MET A 159 -23.33 -33.43 3.52
N LYS A 160 -22.86 -33.89 2.37
CA LYS A 160 -21.50 -34.45 2.26
C LYS A 160 -20.50 -33.31 2.21
N TYR A 161 -19.47 -33.38 3.07
CA TYR A 161 -18.36 -32.42 3.07
C TYR A 161 -17.02 -33.10 3.32
N THR A 162 -15.96 -32.41 2.97
CA THR A 162 -14.56 -32.81 3.20
C THR A 162 -13.79 -31.63 3.75
N VAL A 163 -13.12 -31.80 4.89
CA VAL A 163 -12.22 -30.80 5.48
C VAL A 163 -10.78 -31.13 5.13
N ASN A 164 -10.05 -30.16 4.63
CA ASN A 164 -8.62 -30.19 4.43
C ASN A 164 -7.99 -28.95 5.05
N GLN A 165 -7.40 -29.11 6.23
CA GLN A 165 -6.80 -28.01 7.00
C GLN A 165 -7.80 -26.86 7.21
N THR A 166 -7.54 -25.69 6.66
CA THR A 166 -8.38 -24.49 6.80
C THR A 166 -9.48 -24.35 5.74
N MET A 167 -9.69 -25.38 4.92
CA MET A 167 -10.72 -25.35 3.87
C MET A 167 -11.69 -26.51 4.00
N MET A 168 -12.98 -26.25 3.80
CA MET A 168 -14.04 -27.25 3.75
C MET A 168 -14.77 -27.17 2.40
N ARG A 169 -14.82 -28.27 1.67
CA ARG A 169 -15.61 -28.43 0.46
C ARG A 169 -16.95 -29.08 0.81
N ILE A 170 -18.04 -28.50 0.38
CA ILE A 170 -19.41 -29.01 0.56
C ILE A 170 -19.99 -29.38 -0.80
N GLU A 171 -20.36 -30.67 -0.98
CA GLU A 171 -21.01 -31.14 -2.21
C GLU A 171 -22.50 -30.73 -2.19
N LEU A 172 -22.95 -30.08 -3.25
CA LEU A 172 -24.35 -29.67 -3.37
C LEU A 172 -25.24 -30.85 -3.77
N PRO A 173 -26.47 -30.96 -3.21
CA PRO A 173 -27.39 -32.03 -3.59
C PRO A 173 -27.91 -31.86 -5.03
N GLU A 174 -27.97 -30.61 -5.51
CA GLU A 174 -28.36 -30.22 -6.85
C GLU A 174 -27.46 -29.05 -7.30
N VAL A 175 -27.27 -28.92 -8.60
CA VAL A 175 -26.45 -27.87 -9.21
C VAL A 175 -27.13 -26.51 -8.98
N LEU A 176 -26.39 -25.55 -8.42
CA LEU A 176 -26.82 -24.19 -8.13
C LEU A 176 -26.60 -23.30 -9.38
N LYS A 177 -27.65 -22.96 -10.09
CA LYS A 177 -27.62 -22.17 -11.33
C LYS A 177 -27.53 -20.66 -11.03
N PHE A 178 -27.27 -19.88 -12.07
CA PHE A 178 -27.35 -18.43 -12.02
C PHE A 178 -28.65 -17.90 -11.40
N GLY A 179 -28.53 -17.01 -10.43
CA GLY A 179 -29.65 -16.41 -9.70
C GLY A 179 -30.27 -17.29 -8.63
N GLU A 180 -29.94 -18.56 -8.55
CA GLU A 180 -30.45 -19.46 -7.51
C GLU A 180 -29.76 -19.28 -6.17
N LYS A 181 -30.44 -19.72 -5.11
CA LYS A 181 -29.96 -19.67 -3.73
C LYS A 181 -30.00 -21.04 -3.09
N ILE A 182 -29.03 -21.28 -2.23
CA ILE A 182 -29.03 -22.42 -1.32
C ILE A 182 -28.88 -21.97 0.11
N SER A 183 -29.63 -22.58 1.03
CA SER A 183 -29.43 -22.36 2.47
C SER A 183 -29.04 -23.68 3.15
N PHE A 184 -28.05 -23.60 4.00
CA PHE A 184 -27.56 -24.74 4.80
C PHE A 184 -27.07 -24.27 6.16
N SER A 185 -27.00 -25.19 7.13
CA SER A 185 -26.60 -24.89 8.50
C SER A 185 -25.36 -25.66 8.90
N ILE A 186 -24.49 -24.99 9.63
CA ILE A 186 -23.29 -25.57 10.24
C ILE A 186 -23.39 -25.39 11.75
N LYS A 187 -23.05 -26.41 12.52
CA LYS A 187 -22.89 -26.30 13.97
C LYS A 187 -21.49 -26.71 14.36
N TRP A 188 -20.87 -25.90 15.21
CA TRP A 188 -19.48 -26.08 15.62
C TRP A 188 -19.24 -25.61 17.04
N TRP A 189 -18.05 -25.94 17.54
CA TRP A 189 -17.45 -25.33 18.72
C TRP A 189 -15.92 -25.40 18.58
N TYR A 190 -15.21 -24.59 19.38
CA TYR A 190 -13.76 -24.69 19.52
C TYR A 190 -13.30 -24.17 20.89
N ASN A 191 -12.05 -24.53 21.28
CA ASN A 191 -11.39 -23.96 22.45
C ASN A 191 -10.75 -22.64 22.09
N ILE A 192 -11.02 -21.58 22.87
CA ILE A 192 -10.47 -20.24 22.65
C ILE A 192 -9.06 -20.21 23.22
N ASN A 193 -8.06 -19.89 22.39
CA ASN A 193 -6.66 -19.78 22.80
C ASN A 193 -6.39 -18.49 23.58
N ASN A 194 -5.41 -18.53 24.47
CA ASN A 194 -4.82 -17.32 25.04
C ASN A 194 -3.82 -16.73 24.04
N TYR A 195 -4.23 -15.74 23.26
CA TYR A 195 -3.38 -15.20 22.20
C TYR A 195 -2.10 -14.52 22.71
N THR A 196 -2.07 -14.07 23.99
CA THR A 196 -0.84 -13.53 24.59
C THR A 196 0.22 -14.59 24.87
N ILE A 197 -0.17 -15.84 24.76
CA ILE A 197 0.64 -17.04 25.02
C ILE A 197 0.89 -17.81 23.69
N ASP A 198 -0.22 -18.16 23.03
CA ASP A 198 -0.19 -19.06 21.86
C ASP A 198 -0.07 -18.27 20.54
N GLY A 199 -0.04 -16.94 20.63
CA GLY A 199 -0.08 -16.06 19.45
C GLY A 199 -1.42 -16.12 18.71
N GLY A 200 -1.49 -15.46 17.58
CA GLY A 200 -2.63 -15.44 16.67
C GLY A 200 -3.50 -14.21 16.81
N ARG A 201 -4.51 -14.15 15.94
CA ARG A 201 -5.38 -12.97 15.74
C ARG A 201 -6.64 -12.99 16.59
N SER A 202 -6.99 -14.14 17.14
CA SER A 202 -8.23 -14.37 17.91
C SER A 202 -7.91 -15.09 19.21
N GLY A 203 -8.74 -14.90 20.23
CA GLY A 203 -8.57 -15.55 21.51
C GLY A 203 -8.93 -14.66 22.69
N TYR A 204 -8.24 -14.85 23.81
CA TYR A 204 -8.42 -14.00 24.99
C TYR A 204 -7.10 -13.52 25.59
N GLU A 205 -7.16 -12.38 26.26
CA GLU A 205 -6.12 -11.87 27.16
C GLU A 205 -6.56 -12.13 28.60
N HIS A 206 -5.69 -12.71 29.42
CA HIS A 206 -5.95 -12.93 30.84
C HIS A 206 -5.29 -11.86 31.71
N PHE A 207 -6.03 -11.33 32.69
CA PHE A 207 -5.55 -10.34 33.65
C PHE A 207 -5.32 -11.01 35.01
N GLU A 208 -4.08 -11.39 35.29
CA GLU A 208 -3.65 -12.12 36.47
C GLU A 208 -4.09 -11.45 37.81
N LYS A 209 -4.12 -10.09 37.84
CA LYS A 209 -4.40 -9.32 39.06
C LYS A 209 -5.85 -9.45 39.54
N ASP A 210 -6.78 -9.67 38.61
CA ASP A 210 -8.23 -9.70 38.96
C ASP A 210 -8.94 -10.93 38.37
N GLY A 211 -8.24 -11.79 37.66
CA GLY A 211 -8.77 -13.04 37.12
C GLY A 211 -9.79 -12.88 36.00
N ASN A 212 -9.86 -11.70 35.36
CA ASN A 212 -10.77 -11.43 34.28
C ASN A 212 -10.11 -11.69 32.92
N ASN A 213 -10.94 -11.86 31.90
CA ASN A 213 -10.51 -12.01 30.52
C ASN A 213 -11.10 -10.92 29.63
N LEU A 214 -10.34 -10.56 28.60
CA LEU A 214 -10.79 -9.76 27.47
C LEU A 214 -10.74 -10.64 26.23
N TYR A 215 -11.85 -10.74 25.52
CA TYR A 215 -11.98 -11.60 24.33
C TYR A 215 -11.91 -10.79 23.06
N VAL A 216 -11.05 -11.25 22.18
CA VAL A 216 -10.93 -10.86 20.77
C VAL A 216 -11.43 -12.04 19.95
N ILE A 217 -12.60 -11.94 19.35
CA ILE A 217 -13.25 -13.04 18.66
C ILE A 217 -13.35 -12.68 17.17
N ALA A 218 -12.37 -13.14 16.43
CA ALA A 218 -12.23 -13.03 15.00
C ALA A 218 -12.15 -14.44 14.39
N GLN A 219 -12.45 -14.60 13.09
CA GLN A 219 -12.34 -15.89 12.40
C GLN A 219 -13.14 -17.04 13.05
N PHE A 220 -14.19 -16.71 13.78
CA PHE A 220 -14.84 -17.59 14.75
C PHE A 220 -15.93 -18.50 14.16
N TYR A 221 -16.29 -18.31 12.91
CA TYR A 221 -17.36 -19.03 12.21
C TYR A 221 -16.86 -19.53 10.85
N PRO A 222 -17.40 -20.64 10.31
CA PRO A 222 -17.13 -21.08 8.95
C PRO A 222 -17.57 -20.04 7.92
N ARG A 223 -16.67 -19.56 7.06
CA ARG A 223 -16.89 -18.43 6.15
C ARG A 223 -16.87 -18.87 4.70
N MET A 224 -17.82 -18.40 3.88
CA MET A 224 -17.83 -18.69 2.43
C MET A 224 -16.56 -18.14 1.79
N ALA A 225 -15.93 -18.92 0.92
CA ALA A 225 -14.87 -18.44 0.05
C ALA A 225 -15.42 -17.56 -1.09
N VAL A 226 -14.60 -16.66 -1.61
CA VAL A 226 -14.94 -15.89 -2.81
C VAL A 226 -14.96 -16.83 -4.03
N TYR A 227 -15.95 -16.64 -4.92
CA TYR A 227 -15.96 -17.13 -6.28
C TYR A 227 -16.10 -15.94 -7.22
N ASN A 228 -15.11 -15.73 -8.08
CA ASN A 228 -15.04 -14.57 -8.95
C ASN A 228 -14.65 -14.91 -10.40
N ASP A 229 -14.62 -13.90 -11.25
CA ASP A 229 -14.27 -13.96 -12.66
C ASP A 229 -12.77 -14.14 -12.94
N VAL A 230 -11.92 -14.04 -11.92
CA VAL A 230 -10.44 -14.10 -12.06
C VAL A 230 -9.93 -15.51 -11.85
N GLU A 231 -10.29 -16.14 -10.73
CA GLU A 231 -9.75 -17.43 -10.29
C GLU A 231 -10.82 -18.51 -10.11
N GLY A 232 -12.10 -18.15 -10.21
CA GLY A 232 -13.16 -19.01 -9.72
C GLY A 232 -13.14 -19.02 -8.19
N TRP A 233 -13.01 -20.19 -7.55
CA TRP A 233 -12.93 -20.31 -6.11
C TRP A 233 -11.56 -19.89 -5.56
N GLN A 234 -11.54 -18.93 -4.66
CA GLN A 234 -10.39 -18.56 -3.86
C GLN A 234 -10.29 -19.53 -2.66
N ASN A 235 -9.69 -20.68 -2.87
CA ASN A 235 -9.63 -21.77 -1.89
C ASN A 235 -8.21 -22.05 -1.38
N MET A 236 -7.35 -21.04 -1.37
CA MET A 236 -6.02 -21.15 -0.75
C MET A 236 -6.13 -21.38 0.76
N GLN A 237 -5.24 -22.23 1.27
CA GLN A 237 -5.13 -22.44 2.72
C GLN A 237 -4.69 -21.18 3.43
N PHE A 238 -5.13 -21.00 4.67
CA PHE A 238 -4.63 -19.96 5.56
C PHE A 238 -3.46 -20.52 6.37
N TRP A 239 -2.29 -19.94 6.19
CA TRP A 239 -1.06 -20.34 6.89
C TRP A 239 -0.63 -19.34 7.97
N GLY A 240 -1.29 -18.19 8.08
CA GLY A 240 -1.08 -17.19 9.12
C GLY A 240 -0.57 -15.84 8.63
N SER A 241 -0.07 -15.72 7.38
CA SER A 241 0.50 -14.47 6.85
C SER A 241 -0.45 -13.72 5.93
N GLY A 242 -0.96 -14.38 4.88
CA GLY A 242 -1.96 -13.78 3.99
C GLY A 242 -3.32 -13.73 4.66
N GLU A 243 -3.98 -12.56 4.66
CA GLU A 243 -5.25 -12.40 5.34
C GLU A 243 -6.43 -13.01 4.56
N PHE A 244 -7.51 -12.28 4.30
CA PHE A 244 -8.74 -12.92 3.83
C PHE A 244 -9.32 -12.24 2.60
N ALA A 245 -10.00 -13.02 1.76
CA ALA A 245 -10.97 -12.50 0.79
C ALA A 245 -12.29 -13.21 1.04
N LEU A 246 -13.37 -12.44 1.23
CA LEU A 246 -14.69 -12.94 1.63
C LEU A 246 -15.77 -12.23 0.82
N PRO A 247 -16.86 -12.94 0.42
CA PRO A 247 -17.97 -12.30 -0.28
C PRO A 247 -18.75 -11.40 0.68
N PHE A 248 -19.33 -10.33 0.13
CA PHE A 248 -20.24 -9.47 0.88
C PHE A 248 -21.58 -10.17 1.15
N GLY A 249 -22.17 -9.83 2.29
CA GLY A 249 -23.49 -10.31 2.68
C GLY A 249 -24.07 -9.56 3.86
N ASN A 250 -25.23 -10.03 4.33
CA ASN A 250 -25.90 -9.50 5.49
C ASN A 250 -25.78 -10.47 6.66
N PHE A 251 -25.61 -9.92 7.84
CA PHE A 251 -25.42 -10.70 9.06
C PHE A 251 -26.51 -10.36 10.09
N GLU A 252 -27.12 -11.41 10.65
CA GLU A 252 -27.95 -11.36 11.85
C GLU A 252 -27.25 -12.24 12.90
N VAL A 253 -26.70 -11.63 13.96
CA VAL A 253 -25.87 -12.36 14.93
C VAL A 253 -26.38 -12.15 16.34
N ASN A 254 -26.71 -13.24 17.02
CA ASN A 254 -27.08 -13.28 18.42
C ASN A 254 -25.90 -13.80 19.24
N ILE A 255 -25.44 -13.01 20.20
CA ILE A 255 -24.23 -13.29 21.00
C ILE A 255 -24.60 -13.40 22.46
N THR A 256 -24.50 -14.59 23.03
CA THR A 256 -24.82 -14.86 24.42
C THR A 256 -23.53 -14.94 25.26
N VAL A 257 -23.38 -14.00 26.18
CA VAL A 257 -22.22 -13.86 27.08
C VAL A 257 -22.69 -13.72 28.54
N PRO A 258 -21.77 -13.80 29.54
CA PRO A 258 -22.14 -13.48 30.95
C PRO A 258 -22.81 -12.11 31.05
N ALA A 259 -23.81 -12.00 31.94
CA ALA A 259 -24.66 -10.81 32.02
C ALA A 259 -23.92 -9.54 32.47
N ASP A 260 -22.75 -9.69 33.08
CA ASP A 260 -21.88 -8.61 33.51
C ASP A 260 -20.82 -8.18 32.47
N HIS A 261 -20.82 -8.79 31.28
CA HIS A 261 -19.99 -8.36 30.17
C HIS A 261 -20.56 -7.13 29.48
N ILE A 262 -19.68 -6.28 28.96
CA ILE A 262 -19.94 -5.29 27.92
C ILE A 262 -19.41 -5.85 26.61
N LEU A 263 -20.14 -5.65 25.53
CA LEU A 263 -19.85 -6.23 24.22
C LEU A 263 -20.05 -5.21 23.11
N GLU A 264 -19.18 -5.23 22.12
CA GLU A 264 -19.38 -4.63 20.82
C GLU A 264 -18.97 -5.60 19.71
N ALA A 265 -19.54 -5.38 18.53
CA ALA A 265 -19.35 -6.24 17.38
C ALA A 265 -19.60 -5.46 16.07
N THR A 266 -19.29 -6.05 14.96
CA THR A 266 -19.69 -5.56 13.62
C THR A 266 -21.20 -5.31 13.55
N GLY A 267 -21.63 -4.23 12.88
CA GLY A 267 -23.03 -3.90 12.65
C GLY A 267 -23.72 -3.13 13.79
N THR A 268 -25.02 -2.98 13.69
CA THR A 268 -25.86 -2.20 14.60
C THR A 268 -26.42 -3.09 15.72
N LEU A 269 -26.26 -2.66 16.96
CA LEU A 269 -26.88 -3.32 18.12
C LEU A 269 -28.38 -3.03 18.15
N LEU A 270 -29.22 -4.08 18.04
CA LEU A 270 -30.66 -3.96 17.91
C LEU A 270 -31.41 -3.86 19.25
N ASN A 271 -30.88 -4.48 20.29
CA ASN A 271 -31.54 -4.58 21.59
C ASN A 271 -30.80 -3.81 22.71
N ARG A 272 -30.28 -2.62 22.38
CA ARG A 272 -29.50 -1.81 23.30
C ARG A 272 -30.21 -1.57 24.64
N SER A 273 -31.53 -1.38 24.62
CA SER A 273 -32.35 -1.19 25.86
C SER A 273 -32.44 -2.43 26.75
N GLU A 274 -32.16 -3.62 26.24
CA GLU A 274 -32.15 -4.87 27.04
C GLU A 274 -30.79 -5.14 27.67
N VAL A 275 -29.72 -4.63 27.06
CA VAL A 275 -28.35 -4.96 27.47
C VAL A 275 -27.62 -3.83 28.22
N PHE A 276 -27.99 -2.56 27.98
CA PHE A 276 -27.48 -1.41 28.69
C PHE A 276 -28.41 -1.01 29.85
N THR A 277 -27.83 -0.44 30.91
CA THR A 277 -28.61 0.20 31.97
C THR A 277 -29.28 1.50 31.49
N PRO A 278 -30.34 1.98 32.13
CA PRO A 278 -30.98 3.25 31.77
C PRO A 278 -30.00 4.44 31.73
N GLU A 279 -29.01 4.46 32.64
CA GLU A 279 -28.02 5.53 32.68
C GLU A 279 -27.00 5.44 31.52
N GLN A 280 -26.57 4.23 31.16
CA GLN A 280 -25.72 3.99 29.98
C GLN A 280 -26.45 4.37 28.69
N LEU A 281 -27.74 4.05 28.58
CA LEU A 281 -28.58 4.48 27.44
C LEU A 281 -28.66 6.00 27.32
N LYS A 282 -28.86 6.70 28.45
CA LYS A 282 -28.88 8.16 28.44
C LYS A 282 -27.57 8.76 28.00
N ARG A 283 -26.42 8.23 28.47
CA ARG A 283 -25.08 8.66 28.06
C ARG A 283 -24.82 8.35 26.60
N TYR A 284 -25.25 7.19 26.10
CA TYR A 284 -25.11 6.86 24.66
C TYR A 284 -25.89 7.83 23.78
N LYS A 285 -27.12 8.21 24.15
CA LYS A 285 -27.90 9.23 23.42
C LYS A 285 -27.23 10.59 23.39
N LEU A 286 -26.48 10.94 24.42
CA LEU A 286 -25.66 12.16 24.44
C LEU A 286 -24.49 12.04 23.49
N ALA A 287 -23.84 10.86 23.42
CA ALA A 287 -22.76 10.58 22.48
C ALA A 287 -23.19 10.73 21.02
N GLU A 288 -24.41 10.28 20.67
CA GLU A 288 -24.98 10.41 19.31
C GLU A 288 -25.11 11.87 18.84
N GLN A 289 -25.06 12.84 19.76
CA GLN A 289 -25.15 14.28 19.51
C GLN A 289 -23.83 15.02 19.75
N SER A 290 -22.79 14.33 20.18
CA SER A 290 -21.49 14.93 20.51
C SER A 290 -20.51 14.76 19.36
N PHE A 291 -20.26 15.83 18.60
CA PHE A 291 -19.34 15.86 17.46
C PHE A 291 -17.93 16.34 17.79
N ASP A 292 -17.76 16.96 18.98
CA ASP A 292 -16.51 17.63 19.36
C ASP A 292 -15.68 16.83 20.34
N LYS A 293 -16.34 16.02 21.18
CA LYS A 293 -15.68 15.25 22.25
C LYS A 293 -16.38 13.94 22.53
N PRO A 294 -15.63 12.89 22.93
CA PRO A 294 -16.22 11.65 23.40
C PRO A 294 -17.07 11.84 24.67
N VAL A 295 -18.09 11.00 24.81
CA VAL A 295 -18.93 10.84 26.00
C VAL A 295 -18.67 9.44 26.56
N ILE A 296 -18.33 9.35 27.85
CA ILE A 296 -18.14 8.08 28.53
C ILE A 296 -19.51 7.44 28.78
N VAL A 297 -19.80 6.35 28.08
CA VAL A 297 -21.05 5.59 28.15
C VAL A 297 -21.01 4.61 29.30
N VAL A 298 -19.89 3.86 29.45
CA VAL A 298 -19.62 2.98 30.58
C VAL A 298 -18.38 3.49 31.29
N THR A 299 -18.52 3.89 32.55
CA THR A 299 -17.45 4.50 33.34
C THR A 299 -16.46 3.45 33.85
N GLN A 300 -15.25 3.89 34.22
CA GLN A 300 -14.25 3.04 34.87
C GLN A 300 -14.78 2.43 36.16
N ALA A 301 -15.49 3.20 36.99
CA ALA A 301 -16.10 2.70 38.24
C ALA A 301 -17.12 1.58 37.98
N GLU A 302 -17.93 1.70 36.93
CA GLU A 302 -18.85 0.62 36.50
C GLU A 302 -18.09 -0.61 36.01
N ALA A 303 -16.97 -0.45 35.30
CA ALA A 303 -16.11 -1.55 34.88
C ALA A 303 -15.48 -2.27 36.08
N GLU A 304 -14.88 -1.54 37.02
CA GLU A 304 -14.29 -2.10 38.25
C GLU A 304 -15.30 -2.80 39.14
N ALA A 305 -16.56 -2.37 39.13
CA ALA A 305 -17.62 -3.08 39.82
C ALA A 305 -17.97 -4.42 39.17
N ARG A 306 -18.00 -4.49 37.83
CA ARG A 306 -18.24 -5.73 37.07
C ARG A 306 -17.08 -6.73 37.19
N GLU A 307 -15.83 -6.26 37.23
CA GLU A 307 -14.64 -7.11 37.42
C GLU A 307 -14.76 -8.05 38.63
N LYS A 308 -15.55 -7.68 39.64
CA LYS A 308 -15.77 -8.42 40.89
C LYS A 308 -17.00 -9.34 40.83
N GLY A 309 -17.79 -9.27 39.74
CA GLY A 309 -19.12 -9.86 39.70
C GLY A 309 -19.15 -11.35 39.38
N PHE A 310 -18.42 -11.77 38.35
CA PHE A 310 -18.39 -13.15 37.83
C PHE A 310 -19.78 -13.79 37.69
N SER A 311 -20.70 -13.05 37.01
CA SER A 311 -22.10 -13.47 36.87
C SER A 311 -22.22 -14.83 36.15
N THR A 312 -23.03 -15.71 36.71
CA THR A 312 -23.44 -16.99 36.09
C THR A 312 -24.68 -16.82 35.19
N ALA A 313 -25.41 -15.71 35.33
CA ALA A 313 -26.51 -15.36 34.43
C ALA A 313 -25.93 -14.93 33.07
N LYS A 314 -26.68 -15.18 31.99
CA LYS A 314 -26.30 -14.82 30.63
C LYS A 314 -27.22 -13.73 30.08
N LYS A 315 -26.70 -13.01 29.07
CA LYS A 315 -27.38 -11.95 28.36
C LYS A 315 -27.07 -12.09 26.86
N THR A 316 -28.06 -11.95 25.99
CA THR A 316 -27.90 -12.04 24.56
C THR A 316 -27.91 -10.64 23.92
N TRP A 317 -26.86 -10.34 23.20
CA TRP A 317 -26.70 -9.15 22.38
C TRP A 317 -27.05 -9.47 20.93
N LYS A 318 -27.87 -8.64 20.27
CA LYS A 318 -28.38 -8.89 18.94
C LYS A 318 -27.88 -7.84 17.95
N PHE A 319 -27.13 -8.26 16.97
CA PHE A 319 -26.54 -7.38 15.96
C PHE A 319 -27.10 -7.67 14.56
N LYS A 320 -27.14 -6.61 13.74
CA LYS A 320 -27.40 -6.69 12.32
C LYS A 320 -26.36 -5.87 11.58
N ALA A 321 -25.74 -6.47 10.56
CA ALA A 321 -24.84 -5.78 9.63
C ALA A 321 -25.33 -6.02 8.20
N GLU A 322 -25.25 -5.00 7.34
CA GLU A 322 -25.66 -5.06 5.96
C GLU A 322 -24.49 -4.80 5.04
N ASN A 323 -24.35 -5.62 4.02
CA ASN A 323 -23.32 -5.53 2.99
C ASN A 323 -21.90 -5.41 3.59
N VAL A 324 -21.56 -6.35 4.47
CA VAL A 324 -20.22 -6.51 5.04
C VAL A 324 -19.59 -7.83 4.61
N ARG A 325 -18.26 -7.89 4.60
CA ARG A 325 -17.55 -9.11 4.20
C ARG A 325 -17.27 -10.07 5.36
N ASP A 326 -17.27 -9.57 6.58
CA ASP A 326 -16.90 -10.35 7.76
C ASP A 326 -17.59 -9.81 9.02
N PHE A 327 -17.41 -10.50 10.15
CA PHE A 327 -18.00 -10.14 11.43
C PHE A 327 -17.03 -10.41 12.59
N GLY A 328 -16.74 -9.38 13.40
CA GLY A 328 -15.87 -9.47 14.57
C GLY A 328 -16.59 -9.10 15.87
N ILE A 329 -16.09 -9.61 17.00
CA ILE A 329 -16.71 -9.45 18.32
C ILE A 329 -15.63 -9.18 19.37
N SER A 330 -15.91 -8.28 20.31
CA SER A 330 -15.13 -8.16 21.53
C SER A 330 -16.00 -8.02 22.76
N THR A 331 -15.62 -8.69 23.84
CA THR A 331 -16.40 -8.70 25.09
C THR A 331 -15.51 -8.86 26.32
N SER A 332 -15.85 -8.14 27.39
CA SER A 332 -15.16 -8.22 28.68
C SER A 332 -15.98 -7.59 29.82
N ARG A 333 -15.72 -8.01 31.06
CA ARG A 333 -16.17 -7.31 32.28
C ARG A 333 -15.43 -5.99 32.46
N LYS A 334 -14.19 -5.90 31.92
CA LYS A 334 -13.25 -4.79 32.14
C LYS A 334 -13.54 -3.54 31.29
N PHE A 335 -14.44 -3.61 30.32
CA PHE A 335 -14.61 -2.53 29.37
C PHE A 335 -15.20 -1.26 29.97
N ILE A 336 -14.42 -0.18 29.89
CA ILE A 336 -14.84 1.19 29.79
C ILE A 336 -15.30 1.41 28.35
N TYR A 337 -16.29 2.24 28.11
CA TYR A 337 -16.85 2.49 26.79
C TYR A 337 -17.05 3.99 26.61
N ASP A 338 -16.45 4.59 25.62
CA ASP A 338 -16.76 5.95 25.21
C ASP A 338 -17.10 6.03 23.73
N ALA A 339 -17.80 7.11 23.34
CA ALA A 339 -18.27 7.30 21.98
C ALA A 339 -18.49 8.77 21.65
N MET A 340 -18.42 9.10 20.36
CA MET A 340 -18.84 10.38 19.81
C MET A 340 -19.38 10.22 18.39
N ALA A 341 -20.21 11.15 17.95
CA ALA A 341 -20.66 11.21 16.56
C ALA A 341 -19.57 11.82 15.66
N VAL A 342 -19.46 11.31 14.44
CA VAL A 342 -18.56 11.84 13.42
C VAL A 342 -19.28 12.00 12.10
N LYS A 343 -19.15 13.19 11.50
CA LYS A 343 -19.70 13.45 10.18
C LYS A 343 -18.64 13.24 9.11
N THR A 344 -18.95 12.41 8.12
CA THR A 344 -18.10 12.11 6.97
C THR A 344 -18.86 12.42 5.69
N GLY A 345 -18.68 13.65 5.18
CA GLY A 345 -19.47 14.15 4.06
C GLY A 345 -20.96 14.18 4.37
N ASN A 346 -21.76 13.37 3.68
CA ASN A 346 -23.21 13.30 3.84
C ASN A 346 -23.69 12.26 4.86
N THR A 347 -22.78 11.44 5.40
CA THR A 347 -23.10 10.38 6.38
C THR A 347 -22.69 10.79 7.78
N THR A 348 -23.26 10.12 8.78
CA THR A 348 -22.88 10.25 10.18
C THR A 348 -22.68 8.86 10.75
N ALA A 349 -21.54 8.63 11.40
CA ALA A 349 -21.19 7.40 12.06
C ALA A 349 -20.85 7.66 13.54
N MET A 350 -20.80 6.59 14.35
CA MET A 350 -20.29 6.64 15.70
C MET A 350 -18.83 6.20 15.73
N ALA A 351 -17.95 7.04 16.24
CA ALA A 351 -16.61 6.66 16.67
C ALA A 351 -16.69 6.15 18.10
N ILE A 352 -16.18 4.95 18.34
CA ILE A 352 -16.34 4.22 19.61
C ILE A 352 -15.00 3.64 20.04
N SER A 353 -14.73 3.63 21.35
CA SER A 353 -13.61 2.91 21.94
C SER A 353 -14.03 2.10 23.15
N LEU A 354 -13.52 0.87 23.24
CA LEU A 354 -13.63 0.02 24.43
C LEU A 354 -12.24 -0.38 24.92
N TYR A 355 -12.00 -0.19 26.18
CA TYR A 355 -10.69 -0.46 26.77
C TYR A 355 -10.81 -0.80 28.25
N PRO A 356 -9.89 -1.62 28.80
CA PRO A 356 -9.80 -1.85 30.24
C PRO A 356 -9.15 -0.65 30.94
N LYS A 357 -9.29 -0.55 32.24
CA LYS A 357 -8.67 0.52 33.05
C LYS A 357 -7.15 0.64 32.86
N GLU A 358 -6.49 -0.46 32.48
CA GLU A 358 -5.07 -0.52 32.16
C GLU A 358 -4.71 0.31 30.92
N GLY A 359 -5.69 0.71 30.12
CA GLY A 359 -5.51 1.64 29.00
C GLY A 359 -5.50 3.11 29.41
N ASN A 360 -6.01 3.43 30.62
CA ASN A 360 -6.13 4.81 31.08
C ASN A 360 -4.82 5.37 31.68
N PRO A 361 -4.56 6.71 31.55
CA PRO A 361 -5.45 7.73 30.94
C PRO A 361 -5.34 7.84 29.41
N LEU A 362 -4.40 7.14 28.76
CA LEU A 362 -4.05 7.30 27.35
C LEU A 362 -5.25 7.05 26.41
N TRP A 363 -6.03 5.99 26.67
CA TRP A 363 -7.15 5.61 25.81
C TRP A 363 -8.32 6.58 25.91
N GLU A 364 -8.69 7.00 27.12
CA GLU A 364 -9.75 7.99 27.34
C GLU A 364 -9.42 9.34 26.68
N GLU A 365 -8.14 9.72 26.69
CA GLU A 365 -7.71 11.02 26.16
C GLU A 365 -7.69 11.05 24.63
N TYR A 366 -7.27 9.94 23.94
CA TYR A 366 -6.95 10.00 22.54
C TYR A 366 -7.73 9.04 21.64
N SER A 367 -8.09 7.83 22.10
CA SER A 367 -8.53 6.74 21.23
C SER A 367 -9.72 7.11 20.33
N THR A 368 -10.85 7.50 20.91
CA THR A 368 -12.04 7.83 20.11
C THR A 368 -11.87 9.07 19.24
N ARG A 369 -10.96 9.97 19.61
CA ARG A 369 -10.65 11.15 18.81
C ARG A 369 -9.89 10.79 17.54
N ILE A 370 -8.91 9.89 17.62
CA ILE A 370 -8.19 9.43 16.43
C ILE A 370 -9.09 8.57 15.54
N VAL A 371 -10.00 7.75 16.09
CA VAL A 371 -11.04 7.05 15.30
C VAL A 371 -11.85 8.04 14.47
N ALA A 372 -12.39 9.09 15.11
CA ALA A 372 -13.19 10.11 14.43
C ALA A 372 -12.37 10.89 13.37
N HIS A 373 -11.10 11.19 13.66
CA HIS A 373 -10.20 11.87 12.74
C HIS A 373 -9.90 11.00 11.52
N THR A 374 -9.58 9.72 11.72
CA THR A 374 -9.28 8.78 10.63
C THR A 374 -10.46 8.66 9.67
N LEU A 375 -11.69 8.49 10.19
CA LEU A 375 -12.89 8.44 9.34
C LEU A 375 -13.07 9.71 8.50
N LYS A 376 -12.82 10.90 9.06
CA LYS A 376 -12.87 12.16 8.30
C LYS A 376 -11.78 12.24 7.23
N SER A 377 -10.54 11.92 7.59
CA SER A 377 -9.39 11.98 6.70
C SER A 377 -9.55 11.03 5.51
N TYR A 378 -9.80 9.75 5.76
CA TYR A 378 -9.97 8.75 4.70
C TYR A 378 -11.17 9.05 3.79
N SER A 379 -12.31 9.52 4.37
CA SER A 379 -13.46 9.92 3.56
C SER A 379 -13.12 11.04 2.57
N SER A 380 -12.21 11.94 2.90
CA SER A 380 -11.82 13.03 2.01
C SER A 380 -11.09 12.54 0.76
N PHE A 381 -10.33 11.46 0.88
CA PHE A 381 -9.55 10.86 -0.22
C PHE A 381 -10.28 9.74 -0.97
N THR A 382 -11.40 9.23 -0.42
CA THR A 382 -12.10 8.06 -0.98
C THR A 382 -13.59 8.34 -1.20
N PHE A 383 -14.42 7.96 -0.25
CA PHE A 383 -15.88 8.14 -0.24
C PHE A 383 -16.38 8.35 1.18
N ASP A 384 -17.59 8.93 1.32
CA ASP A 384 -18.25 9.08 2.62
C ASP A 384 -18.38 7.70 3.29
N TYR A 385 -17.99 7.59 4.56
CA TYR A 385 -18.01 6.34 5.31
C TYR A 385 -19.45 5.77 5.38
N PRO A 386 -19.73 4.59 4.81
CA PRO A 386 -21.10 4.13 4.65
C PRO A 386 -21.66 3.40 5.86
N TYR A 387 -20.81 2.93 6.78
CA TYR A 387 -21.23 2.13 7.92
C TYR A 387 -21.62 3.01 9.12
N PRO A 388 -22.50 2.49 10.03
CA PRO A 388 -23.05 3.30 11.14
C PRO A 388 -22.05 3.60 12.26
N LYS A 389 -20.94 2.89 12.33
CA LYS A 389 -19.93 3.04 13.37
C LYS A 389 -18.56 2.54 12.96
N ALA A 390 -17.54 2.93 13.73
CA ALA A 390 -16.21 2.32 13.74
C ALA A 390 -15.72 2.24 15.19
N ILE A 391 -15.18 1.09 15.58
CA ILE A 391 -14.88 0.73 16.95
C ILE A 391 -13.39 0.38 17.07
N SER A 392 -12.70 1.00 18.01
CA SER A 392 -11.36 0.65 18.44
C SER A 392 -11.41 -0.08 19.79
N ILE A 393 -10.88 -1.28 19.84
CA ILE A 393 -10.80 -2.11 21.04
C ILE A 393 -9.35 -2.16 21.53
N ASN A 394 -9.10 -1.83 22.81
CA ASN A 394 -7.79 -2.08 23.38
C ASN A 394 -7.60 -3.55 23.68
N ALA A 395 -6.66 -4.17 23.02
CA ALA A 395 -6.24 -5.55 23.24
C ALA A 395 -4.69 -5.62 23.18
N ARG A 396 -4.09 -6.30 24.12
CA ARG A 396 -2.64 -6.39 24.26
C ARG A 396 -2.02 -7.02 23.03
N ASP A 397 -0.96 -6.41 22.49
CA ASP A 397 -0.17 -6.92 21.37
C ASP A 397 -0.96 -7.17 20.06
N GLN A 398 -2.18 -6.58 19.92
CA GLN A 398 -3.00 -6.66 18.72
C GLN A 398 -2.87 -5.42 17.85
N GLY A 399 -2.88 -5.62 16.55
CA GLY A 399 -3.15 -4.69 15.46
C GLY A 399 -3.90 -5.51 14.43
N MET A 400 -5.24 -5.37 14.35
CA MET A 400 -6.06 -6.20 13.47
C MET A 400 -7.41 -5.54 13.20
N GLU A 401 -7.81 -5.59 11.98
CA GLU A 401 -9.00 -5.00 11.42
C GLU A 401 -10.13 -6.01 11.16
N TYR A 402 -11.36 -5.51 11.29
CA TYR A 402 -12.59 -6.16 10.83
C TYR A 402 -13.62 -5.08 10.46
N PRO A 403 -14.65 -5.38 9.67
CA PRO A 403 -15.66 -4.37 9.33
C PRO A 403 -16.24 -3.73 10.60
N MET A 404 -16.10 -2.41 10.74
CA MET A 404 -16.58 -1.59 11.86
C MET A 404 -15.93 -1.85 13.22
N ILE A 405 -15.01 -2.80 13.39
CA ILE A 405 -14.35 -3.10 14.66
C ILE A 405 -12.90 -3.51 14.41
N CYS A 406 -11.98 -2.97 15.20
CA CYS A 406 -10.57 -3.33 15.16
C CYS A 406 -9.99 -3.45 16.58
N TRP A 407 -8.85 -4.14 16.69
CA TRP A 407 -8.17 -4.37 17.97
C TRP A 407 -6.78 -3.75 17.90
N ASN A 408 -6.42 -3.00 18.97
CA ASN A 408 -5.26 -2.13 18.95
C ASN A 408 -4.46 -2.25 20.25
N PHE A 409 -3.14 -2.33 20.10
CA PHE A 409 -2.23 -2.27 21.24
C PHE A 409 -2.06 -0.84 21.77
N GLY A 410 -1.24 -0.72 22.82
CA GLY A 410 -0.82 0.55 23.41
C GLY A 410 -1.48 0.78 24.75
N ARG A 411 -0.68 0.67 25.80
CA ARG A 411 -1.10 0.95 27.20
C ARG A 411 -0.02 1.73 27.93
N PRO A 412 -0.39 2.61 28.86
CA PRO A 412 0.54 3.17 29.84
C PRO A 412 1.21 2.07 30.68
N ASP A 413 2.23 2.47 31.44
CA ASP A 413 2.76 1.61 32.52
C ASP A 413 1.73 1.40 33.64
N GLU A 414 2.06 0.56 34.61
CA GLU A 414 1.17 0.25 35.75
C GLU A 414 0.80 1.48 36.63
N ASN A 415 1.54 2.59 36.49
CA ASN A 415 1.29 3.86 37.19
C ASN A 415 0.52 4.87 36.31
N GLY A 416 0.04 4.46 35.16
CA GLY A 416 -0.66 5.32 34.19
C GLY A 416 0.25 6.29 33.44
N LYS A 417 1.59 6.09 33.44
CA LYS A 417 2.53 6.94 32.69
C LYS A 417 2.82 6.35 31.31
N TYR A 418 2.96 7.21 30.33
CA TYR A 418 3.32 6.83 28.98
C TYR A 418 4.31 7.79 28.34
N THR A 419 5.06 7.31 27.38
CA THR A 419 6.00 8.09 26.56
C THR A 419 5.33 8.55 25.26
N ASP A 420 5.94 9.49 24.56
CA ASP A 420 5.52 9.85 23.20
C ASP A 420 5.54 8.64 22.28
N GLN A 421 6.51 7.73 22.42
CA GLN A 421 6.56 6.49 21.65
C GLN A 421 5.31 5.62 21.90
N THR A 422 4.87 5.49 23.15
CA THR A 422 3.64 4.74 23.49
C THR A 422 2.41 5.44 22.92
N LYS A 423 2.31 6.76 23.08
CA LYS A 423 1.21 7.57 22.58
C LYS A 423 1.07 7.47 21.05
N TYR A 424 2.13 7.82 20.33
CA TYR A 424 2.08 7.81 18.87
C TYR A 424 2.02 6.39 18.28
N GLY A 425 2.58 5.40 18.99
CA GLY A 425 2.41 4.00 18.63
C GLY A 425 0.95 3.55 18.69
N MET A 426 0.23 3.92 19.76
CA MET A 426 -1.22 3.68 19.87
C MET A 426 -2.02 4.46 18.83
N LEU A 427 -1.71 5.75 18.63
CA LEU A 427 -2.41 6.59 17.66
C LEU A 427 -2.23 6.05 16.23
N GLY A 428 -1.01 5.66 15.87
CA GLY A 428 -0.70 5.10 14.56
C GLY A 428 -1.44 3.79 14.31
N VAL A 429 -1.40 2.83 15.25
CA VAL A 429 -2.12 1.56 15.06
C VAL A 429 -3.64 1.77 14.97
N ILE A 430 -4.23 2.65 15.79
CA ILE A 430 -5.67 2.93 15.68
C ILE A 430 -6.01 3.59 14.34
N CYS A 431 -5.16 4.52 13.87
CA CYS A 431 -5.33 5.15 12.57
C CYS A 431 -5.29 4.11 11.44
N HIS A 432 -4.32 3.20 11.51
CA HIS A 432 -4.14 2.11 10.55
C HIS A 432 -5.34 1.16 10.53
N GLU A 433 -5.70 0.58 11.68
CA GLU A 433 -6.77 -0.42 11.77
C GLU A 433 -8.17 0.15 11.46
N ILE A 434 -8.43 1.41 11.81
CA ILE A 434 -9.68 2.08 11.41
C ILE A 434 -9.66 2.38 9.90
N GLY A 435 -8.51 2.69 9.33
CA GLY A 435 -8.32 2.91 7.90
C GLY A 435 -8.71 1.71 7.05
N HIS A 436 -8.42 0.50 7.52
CA HIS A 436 -8.81 -0.75 6.87
C HIS A 436 -10.31 -0.89 6.61
N ASN A 437 -11.18 -0.14 7.28
CA ASN A 437 -12.59 -0.10 6.89
C ASN A 437 -12.80 0.33 5.43
N TYR A 438 -11.86 1.10 4.84
CA TYR A 438 -11.91 1.50 3.43
C TYR A 438 -11.21 0.49 2.53
N PHE A 439 -10.01 0.06 2.90
CA PHE A 439 -9.17 -0.95 2.25
C PHE A 439 -8.69 -1.94 3.32
N PRO A 440 -9.10 -3.21 3.33
CA PRO A 440 -9.86 -3.93 2.31
C PRO A 440 -11.35 -4.13 2.64
N MET A 441 -11.89 -3.63 3.77
CA MET A 441 -13.22 -4.02 4.22
C MET A 441 -14.34 -3.57 3.29
N ILE A 442 -14.16 -2.47 2.55
CA ILE A 442 -15.13 -1.96 1.58
C ILE A 442 -14.63 -2.12 0.14
N VAL A 443 -13.37 -1.80 -0.15
CA VAL A 443 -12.71 -2.11 -1.43
C VAL A 443 -11.96 -3.42 -1.21
N ASN A 444 -12.62 -4.55 -1.50
CA ASN A 444 -12.29 -5.87 -0.99
C ASN A 444 -11.35 -6.63 -1.95
N SER A 445 -10.05 -6.37 -1.87
CA SER A 445 -9.02 -7.10 -2.61
C SER A 445 -8.76 -8.50 -2.03
N ASP A 446 -8.12 -9.38 -2.80
CA ASP A 446 -7.65 -10.68 -2.34
C ASP A 446 -6.32 -10.53 -1.61
N GLU A 447 -6.37 -10.50 -0.29
CA GLU A 447 -5.22 -10.30 0.58
C GLU A 447 -4.29 -11.50 0.61
N ARG A 448 -4.77 -12.71 0.30
CA ARG A 448 -3.91 -13.90 0.21
C ARG A 448 -2.98 -13.86 -0.99
N GLN A 449 -3.37 -13.14 -2.05
CA GLN A 449 -2.54 -12.92 -3.23
C GLN A 449 -1.73 -11.63 -3.14
N TRP A 450 -2.38 -10.52 -2.75
CA TRP A 450 -1.85 -9.17 -2.89
C TRP A 450 -2.03 -8.34 -1.62
N THR A 451 -1.31 -8.70 -0.56
CA THR A 451 -1.33 -7.98 0.73
C THR A 451 -1.07 -6.47 0.59
N TRP A 452 -0.30 -6.03 -0.42
CA TRP A 452 -0.05 -4.62 -0.63
C TRP A 452 -1.29 -3.79 -0.98
N MET A 453 -2.35 -4.41 -1.54
CA MET A 453 -3.62 -3.72 -1.85
C MET A 453 -4.45 -3.44 -0.59
N ASP A 454 -4.22 -4.22 0.42
CA ASP A 454 -4.70 -4.04 1.77
C ASP A 454 -3.79 -3.07 2.52
N GLU A 455 -2.63 -3.51 2.92
CA GLU A 455 -1.69 -2.84 3.81
C GLU A 455 -1.04 -1.60 3.19
N GLY A 456 -0.69 -1.68 1.91
CA GLY A 456 0.03 -0.59 1.23
C GLY A 456 -0.87 0.60 0.90
N LEU A 457 -2.10 0.36 0.41
CA LEU A 457 -3.07 1.43 0.17
C LEU A 457 -3.49 2.08 1.49
N ASN A 458 -3.70 1.26 2.53
CA ASN A 458 -4.03 1.74 3.85
C ASN A 458 -2.88 2.54 4.47
N SER A 459 -1.64 2.04 4.45
CA SER A 459 -0.46 2.76 4.98
C SER A 459 -0.19 4.09 4.30
N PHE A 460 -0.52 4.23 3.02
CA PHE A 460 -0.44 5.51 2.33
C PHE A 460 -1.43 6.52 2.91
N LEU A 461 -2.69 6.13 3.12
CA LEU A 461 -3.70 7.01 3.73
C LEU A 461 -3.47 7.24 5.23
N GLU A 462 -2.96 6.23 5.95
CA GLU A 462 -2.51 6.35 7.35
C GLU A 462 -1.52 7.52 7.48
N TYR A 463 -0.48 7.55 6.62
CA TYR A 463 0.49 8.65 6.60
C TYR A 463 -0.18 10.02 6.45
N LEU A 464 -1.12 10.16 5.50
CA LEU A 464 -1.84 11.43 5.29
C LEU A 464 -2.73 11.80 6.50
N ALA A 465 -3.36 10.81 7.13
CA ALA A 465 -4.18 11.03 8.31
C ALA A 465 -3.32 11.39 9.53
N GLU A 466 -2.18 10.72 9.74
CA GLU A 466 -1.22 11.01 10.81
C GLU A 466 -0.72 12.46 10.76
N ILE A 467 -0.20 12.89 9.61
CA ILE A 467 0.33 14.27 9.48
C ILE A 467 -0.75 15.34 9.52
N SER A 468 -2.00 15.00 9.18
CA SER A 468 -3.13 15.92 9.32
C SER A 468 -3.67 15.98 10.76
N PHE A 469 -3.44 14.95 11.56
CA PHE A 469 -3.76 14.93 13.00
C PHE A 469 -2.74 15.74 13.81
N ASP A 470 -1.46 15.51 13.56
CA ASP A 470 -0.35 16.24 14.16
C ASP A 470 0.77 16.40 13.11
N PRO A 471 1.10 17.64 12.67
CA PRO A 471 2.19 17.86 11.70
C PRO A 471 3.56 17.33 12.14
N ASN A 472 3.76 17.07 13.43
CA ASN A 472 4.98 16.50 14.00
C ASN A 472 4.86 14.99 14.31
N PHE A 473 3.82 14.33 13.79
CA PHE A 473 3.62 12.90 13.99
C PHE A 473 4.88 12.13 13.54
N PRO A 474 5.46 11.25 14.39
CA PRO A 474 6.69 10.54 14.04
C PRO A 474 6.41 9.38 13.09
N THR A 475 5.85 9.68 11.93
CA THR A 475 5.48 8.68 10.92
C THR A 475 6.69 7.91 10.39
N ARG A 476 6.51 6.61 10.17
CA ARG A 476 7.55 5.72 9.63
C ARG A 476 7.40 5.43 8.15
N LYS A 477 6.23 5.68 7.57
CA LYS A 477 5.85 5.36 6.18
C LYS A 477 5.60 6.67 5.42
N GLY A 478 5.45 6.60 4.10
CA GLY A 478 5.12 7.75 3.25
C GLY A 478 6.33 8.47 2.64
N PRO A 479 7.14 9.26 3.38
CA PRO A 479 8.25 9.99 2.79
C PRO A 479 9.30 9.09 2.12
N ALA A 480 9.75 9.45 0.91
CA ALA A 480 10.65 8.67 0.08
C ALA A 480 11.93 8.21 0.81
N LYS A 481 12.52 9.09 1.64
CA LYS A 481 13.72 8.79 2.41
C LYS A 481 13.57 7.62 3.41
N ASN A 482 12.35 7.32 3.86
CA ASN A 482 12.13 6.32 4.89
C ASN A 482 12.28 4.88 4.37
N ILE A 483 12.13 4.65 3.05
CA ILE A 483 12.28 3.33 2.43
C ILE A 483 13.72 3.02 2.00
N ILE A 484 14.62 4.01 2.00
CA ILE A 484 16.00 3.86 1.56
C ILE A 484 16.73 2.70 2.26
N PRO A 485 16.66 2.54 3.61
CA PRO A 485 17.37 1.44 4.29
C PRO A 485 16.92 0.05 3.80
N TYR A 486 15.65 -0.11 3.45
CA TYR A 486 15.12 -1.36 2.88
C TYR A 486 15.64 -1.56 1.45
N MET A 487 15.53 -0.54 0.58
CA MET A 487 15.89 -0.64 -0.83
C MET A 487 17.41 -0.77 -1.04
N SER A 488 18.23 -0.22 -0.15
CA SER A 488 19.69 -0.35 -0.18
C SER A 488 20.24 -1.60 0.51
N GLY A 489 19.38 -2.42 1.14
CA GLY A 489 19.74 -3.63 1.86
C GLY A 489 20.20 -4.78 0.95
N ASP A 490 20.31 -5.98 1.53
CA ASP A 490 20.69 -7.18 0.79
C ASP A 490 19.64 -7.52 -0.28
N GLN A 491 19.98 -7.29 -1.54
CA GLN A 491 19.08 -7.49 -2.68
C GLN A 491 18.58 -8.94 -2.82
N LYS A 492 19.31 -9.92 -2.28
CA LYS A 492 18.87 -11.32 -2.24
C LYS A 492 17.75 -11.58 -1.25
N GLY A 493 17.53 -10.66 -0.32
CA GLY A 493 16.49 -10.69 0.70
C GLY A 493 15.24 -9.89 0.33
N LEU A 494 15.15 -9.33 -0.86
CA LEU A 494 14.02 -8.51 -1.33
C LEU A 494 13.14 -9.29 -2.30
N GLU A 495 11.86 -9.03 -2.25
CA GLU A 495 10.88 -9.50 -3.22
C GLU A 495 10.15 -8.30 -3.87
N PRO A 496 9.63 -8.45 -5.12
CA PRO A 496 8.70 -7.48 -5.70
C PRO A 496 7.44 -7.27 -4.83
N ILE A 497 6.84 -6.09 -4.88
CA ILE A 497 5.56 -5.82 -4.18
C ILE A 497 4.48 -6.82 -4.60
N MET A 498 4.48 -7.24 -5.87
CA MET A 498 3.52 -8.20 -6.44
C MET A 498 3.74 -9.65 -5.99
N THR A 499 4.61 -9.91 -5.01
CA THR A 499 4.85 -11.24 -4.48
C THR A 499 3.64 -11.72 -3.68
N ASN A 500 3.32 -13.01 -3.80
CA ASN A 500 2.27 -13.65 -3.00
C ASN A 500 2.56 -13.51 -1.50
N SER A 501 1.53 -13.24 -0.72
CA SER A 501 1.61 -12.90 0.70
C SER A 501 2.40 -13.90 1.55
N GLU A 502 2.24 -15.22 1.28
CA GLU A 502 2.94 -16.28 2.02
C GLU A 502 4.45 -16.40 1.66
N SER A 503 4.91 -15.67 0.65
CA SER A 503 6.30 -15.73 0.16
C SER A 503 7.12 -14.49 0.49
N ILE A 504 6.58 -13.56 1.26
CA ILE A 504 7.25 -12.29 1.60
C ILE A 504 8.09 -12.47 2.87
N ARG A 505 9.41 -12.27 2.77
CA ARG A 505 10.33 -12.36 3.92
C ARG A 505 10.38 -11.10 4.78
N GLN A 506 10.33 -9.92 4.16
CA GLN A 506 10.35 -8.62 4.85
C GLN A 506 8.97 -7.96 4.78
N PHE A 507 7.99 -8.61 5.40
CA PHE A 507 6.55 -8.31 5.26
C PHE A 507 6.23 -6.83 5.48
N GLY A 508 6.67 -6.25 6.60
CA GLY A 508 6.38 -4.84 6.94
C GLY A 508 6.95 -3.81 5.95
N ASN A 509 8.08 -4.11 5.29
CA ASN A 509 8.62 -3.23 4.26
C ASN A 509 7.98 -3.48 2.89
N ASN A 510 7.75 -4.74 2.52
CA ASN A 510 7.23 -5.11 1.21
C ASN A 510 5.75 -4.77 1.06
N ALA A 511 4.92 -5.17 2.03
CA ALA A 511 3.47 -4.99 1.97
C ALA A 511 3.02 -3.57 2.36
N TYR A 512 3.69 -2.93 3.32
CA TYR A 512 3.34 -1.62 3.89
C TYR A 512 4.21 -0.49 3.35
N GLY A 513 5.51 -0.52 3.67
CA GLY A 513 6.42 0.61 3.50
C GLY A 513 6.66 0.98 2.04
N LYS A 514 7.08 0.02 1.22
CA LYS A 514 7.44 0.26 -0.19
C LYS A 514 6.25 0.72 -1.03
N PRO A 515 5.06 0.07 -0.98
CA PRO A 515 3.90 0.56 -1.73
C PRO A 515 3.38 1.91 -1.23
N ALA A 516 3.32 2.16 0.08
CA ALA A 516 2.95 3.47 0.62
C ALA A 516 3.89 4.58 0.16
N THR A 517 5.20 4.31 0.14
CA THR A 517 6.20 5.25 -0.38
C THR A 517 6.05 5.47 -1.89
N ALA A 518 5.81 4.41 -2.66
CA ALA A 518 5.57 4.52 -4.10
C ALA A 518 4.38 5.43 -4.41
N LEU A 519 3.27 5.25 -3.69
CA LEU A 519 2.07 6.08 -3.85
C LEU A 519 2.32 7.52 -3.42
N ASN A 520 3.08 7.74 -2.35
CA ASN A 520 3.47 9.08 -1.92
C ASN A 520 4.36 9.78 -2.95
N ILE A 521 5.32 9.09 -3.55
CA ILE A 521 6.14 9.62 -4.64
C ILE A 521 5.28 9.97 -5.87
N LEU A 522 4.31 9.13 -6.23
CA LEU A 522 3.37 9.46 -7.30
C LEU A 522 2.61 10.75 -7.01
N ARG A 523 2.12 10.89 -5.78
CA ARG A 523 1.34 12.05 -5.36
C ARG A 523 2.16 13.34 -5.26
N GLU A 524 3.33 13.28 -4.62
CA GLU A 524 4.15 14.47 -4.33
C GLU A 524 5.04 14.88 -5.49
N THR A 525 5.58 13.91 -6.24
CA THR A 525 6.72 14.15 -7.14
C THR A 525 6.37 13.98 -8.61
N ILE A 526 5.48 13.05 -8.97
CA ILE A 526 5.23 12.67 -10.38
C ILE A 526 3.94 13.25 -10.91
N MET A 527 2.81 13.05 -10.23
CA MET A 527 1.48 13.44 -10.71
C MET A 527 1.01 14.78 -10.15
N GLY A 528 1.44 15.12 -8.93
CA GLY A 528 0.88 16.22 -8.14
C GLY A 528 -0.43 15.82 -7.44
N HIS A 529 -0.77 16.53 -6.38
CA HIS A 529 -1.90 16.22 -5.49
C HIS A 529 -3.24 16.14 -6.23
N GLU A 530 -3.54 17.10 -7.09
CA GLU A 530 -4.85 17.20 -7.74
C GLU A 530 -5.16 15.98 -8.61
N LEU A 531 -4.22 15.59 -9.49
CA LEU A 531 -4.41 14.44 -10.39
C LEU A 531 -4.39 13.12 -9.65
N PHE A 532 -3.45 12.95 -8.70
CA PHE A 532 -3.35 11.73 -7.92
C PHE A 532 -4.61 11.52 -7.06
N ASP A 533 -5.00 12.53 -6.27
CA ASP A 533 -6.14 12.42 -5.36
C ASP A 533 -7.44 12.16 -6.14
N TYR A 534 -7.62 12.77 -7.33
CA TYR A 534 -8.74 12.48 -8.22
C TYR A 534 -8.75 11.03 -8.71
N ALA A 535 -7.59 10.52 -9.18
CA ALA A 535 -7.49 9.16 -9.69
C ALA A 535 -7.68 8.12 -8.58
N PHE A 536 -7.08 8.34 -7.41
CA PHE A 536 -7.22 7.47 -6.24
C PHE A 536 -8.67 7.41 -5.74
N LYS A 537 -9.33 8.57 -5.66
CA LYS A 537 -10.75 8.66 -5.31
C LYS A 537 -11.64 7.97 -6.34
N THR A 538 -11.28 8.05 -7.62
CA THR A 538 -11.98 7.35 -8.70
C THR A 538 -11.87 5.83 -8.52
N TYR A 539 -10.68 5.31 -8.22
CA TYR A 539 -10.47 3.88 -7.92
C TYR A 539 -11.34 3.42 -6.75
N ALA A 540 -11.26 4.13 -5.61
CA ALA A 540 -12.03 3.78 -4.42
C ALA A 540 -13.55 3.71 -4.71
N ASN A 541 -14.09 4.67 -5.49
CA ASN A 541 -15.51 4.71 -5.86
C ASN A 541 -15.90 3.65 -6.89
N ARG A 542 -15.05 3.33 -7.87
CA ARG A 542 -15.29 2.26 -8.85
C ARG A 542 -15.42 0.89 -8.19
N TRP A 543 -14.56 0.64 -7.19
CA TRP A 543 -14.44 -0.67 -6.57
C TRP A 543 -15.03 -0.77 -5.16
N LYS A 544 -15.71 0.27 -4.70
CA LYS A 544 -16.51 0.24 -3.47
C LYS A 544 -17.49 -0.94 -3.47
N PHE A 545 -17.41 -1.80 -2.45
CA PHE A 545 -18.16 -3.04 -2.29
C PHE A 545 -17.95 -4.06 -3.43
N LYS A 546 -16.73 -4.14 -3.94
CA LYS A 546 -16.34 -5.07 -5.01
C LYS A 546 -14.95 -5.65 -4.75
N HIS A 547 -14.55 -6.58 -5.62
CA HIS A 547 -13.26 -7.30 -5.53
C HIS A 547 -12.30 -6.85 -6.65
N PRO A 548 -11.50 -5.79 -6.45
CA PRO A 548 -10.51 -5.37 -7.43
C PRO A 548 -9.28 -6.28 -7.45
N THR A 549 -8.57 -6.24 -8.58
CA THR A 549 -7.22 -6.78 -8.74
C THR A 549 -6.20 -5.63 -8.85
N PRO A 550 -4.87 -5.91 -8.78
CA PRO A 550 -3.85 -4.91 -9.02
C PRO A 550 -4.01 -4.17 -10.35
N GLU A 551 -4.37 -4.87 -11.42
CA GLU A 551 -4.58 -4.29 -12.73
C GLU A 551 -5.73 -3.27 -12.76
N ASP A 552 -6.78 -3.51 -11.98
CA ASP A 552 -7.89 -2.58 -11.85
C ASP A 552 -7.45 -1.27 -11.19
N PHE A 553 -6.54 -1.36 -10.22
CA PHE A 553 -5.94 -0.19 -9.60
C PHE A 553 -5.04 0.56 -10.60
N PHE A 554 -4.08 -0.11 -11.21
CA PHE A 554 -3.12 0.51 -12.10
C PHE A 554 -3.82 1.19 -13.29
N ARG A 555 -4.73 0.46 -13.95
CA ARG A 555 -5.52 1.01 -15.06
C ARG A 555 -6.39 2.19 -14.66
N THR A 556 -7.01 2.13 -13.47
CA THR A 556 -7.82 3.26 -12.99
C THR A 556 -6.98 4.50 -12.74
N MET A 557 -5.78 4.35 -12.16
CA MET A 557 -4.89 5.48 -11.92
C MET A 557 -4.49 6.17 -13.22
N GLU A 558 -4.20 5.40 -14.27
CA GLU A 558 -3.85 5.95 -15.60
C GLU A 558 -5.06 6.54 -16.34
N ASP A 559 -6.18 5.82 -16.38
CA ASP A 559 -7.40 6.26 -17.07
C ASP A 559 -7.94 7.58 -16.48
N ALA A 560 -7.99 7.67 -15.17
CA ALA A 560 -8.53 8.86 -14.49
C ALA A 560 -7.59 10.07 -14.55
N SER A 561 -6.28 9.86 -14.53
CA SER A 561 -5.29 10.95 -14.54
C SER A 561 -4.79 11.33 -15.93
N ALA A 562 -4.98 10.49 -16.92
CA ALA A 562 -4.38 10.57 -18.26
C ALA A 562 -2.83 10.59 -18.24
N VAL A 563 -2.20 10.02 -17.22
CA VAL A 563 -0.74 9.91 -17.07
C VAL A 563 -0.31 8.48 -17.39
N ASP A 564 0.67 8.31 -18.28
CA ASP A 564 1.32 7.02 -18.58
C ASP A 564 2.25 6.66 -17.41
N LEU A 565 1.87 5.63 -16.64
CA LEU A 565 2.58 5.14 -15.46
C LEU A 565 3.11 3.71 -15.62
N ASP A 566 2.99 3.09 -16.78
CA ASP A 566 3.46 1.72 -17.05
C ASP A 566 4.92 1.50 -16.61
N TRP A 567 5.80 2.47 -16.88
CA TRP A 567 7.20 2.46 -16.46
C TRP A 567 7.36 2.46 -14.93
N PHE A 568 6.46 3.14 -14.22
CA PHE A 568 6.47 3.24 -12.76
C PHE A 568 6.00 1.92 -12.12
N TRP A 569 4.83 1.41 -12.57
CA TRP A 569 4.30 0.13 -12.09
C TRP A 569 5.28 -1.01 -12.31
N ARG A 570 5.84 -1.11 -13.53
CA ARG A 570 6.83 -2.13 -13.88
C ARG A 570 8.05 -2.12 -12.94
N GLY A 571 8.60 -0.97 -12.65
CA GLY A 571 9.77 -0.84 -11.79
C GLY A 571 9.44 -1.05 -10.31
N TRP A 572 8.53 -0.26 -9.75
CA TRP A 572 8.24 -0.26 -8.32
C TRP A 572 7.56 -1.53 -7.83
N PHE A 573 6.62 -2.08 -8.59
CA PHE A 573 5.76 -3.18 -8.14
C PHE A 573 6.24 -4.57 -8.60
N TYR A 574 6.86 -4.68 -9.78
CA TYR A 574 7.23 -5.96 -10.37
C TYR A 574 8.72 -6.29 -10.27
N THR A 575 9.56 -5.38 -9.74
CA THR A 575 11.00 -5.63 -9.57
C THR A 575 11.46 -5.31 -8.15
N THR A 576 12.70 -5.70 -7.84
CA THR A 576 13.42 -5.29 -6.63
C THR A 576 14.41 -4.16 -6.90
N ASP A 577 14.34 -3.55 -8.07
CA ASP A 577 15.20 -2.43 -8.46
C ASP A 577 15.10 -1.28 -7.46
N TYR A 578 16.19 -0.54 -7.31
CA TYR A 578 16.29 0.67 -6.48
C TYR A 578 16.60 1.88 -7.34
N ASN A 579 16.34 3.07 -6.82
CA ASN A 579 16.73 4.34 -7.43
C ASN A 579 18.13 4.74 -7.00
N ASP A 580 18.96 5.12 -7.97
CA ASP A 580 20.27 5.72 -7.80
C ASP A 580 20.56 6.53 -9.06
N ILE A 581 20.52 7.86 -8.96
CA ILE A 581 20.75 8.80 -10.07
C ILE A 581 21.82 9.79 -9.66
N GLY A 582 22.99 9.71 -10.26
CA GLY A 582 24.12 10.55 -9.94
C GLY A 582 24.55 11.51 -11.04
N ILE A 583 25.43 12.44 -10.67
CA ILE A 583 26.16 13.30 -11.61
C ILE A 583 27.48 12.63 -11.94
N LYS A 584 27.59 12.10 -13.16
CA LYS A 584 28.81 11.47 -13.64
C LYS A 584 29.89 12.51 -13.93
N GLU A 585 29.53 13.55 -14.68
CA GLU A 585 30.45 14.62 -15.01
C GLU A 585 29.73 15.92 -15.37
N VAL A 586 30.43 17.05 -15.24
CA VAL A 586 29.97 18.37 -15.68
C VAL A 586 31.07 19.00 -16.51
N ASN A 587 30.79 19.29 -17.77
CA ASN A 587 31.70 19.91 -18.69
C ASN A 587 31.24 21.34 -19.02
N LYS A 588 32.15 22.33 -18.92
CA LYS A 588 31.93 23.68 -19.42
C LYS A 588 32.33 23.76 -20.90
N TYR A 589 31.57 24.51 -21.65
CA TYR A 589 31.86 24.77 -23.06
C TYR A 589 31.95 26.26 -23.35
N PHE A 590 32.85 26.59 -24.28
CA PHE A 590 33.08 27.96 -24.74
C PHE A 590 32.85 28.04 -26.23
N VAL A 591 32.29 29.16 -26.69
CA VAL A 591 32.06 29.40 -28.10
C VAL A 591 33.35 29.86 -28.77
N SER A 592 33.65 29.30 -29.97
CA SER A 592 34.80 29.63 -30.79
C SER A 592 34.41 29.89 -32.22
N ASN A 593 35.14 30.76 -32.90
CA ASN A 593 35.07 30.94 -34.36
C ASN A 593 35.83 29.85 -35.14
N GLU A 594 36.68 29.12 -34.47
CA GLU A 594 37.51 28.07 -35.07
C GLU A 594 37.06 26.70 -34.52
N PRO A 595 36.97 25.66 -35.37
CA PRO A 595 36.66 24.32 -34.91
C PRO A 595 37.80 23.72 -34.09
N SER A 596 37.45 22.82 -33.15
CA SER A 596 38.45 21.93 -32.56
C SER A 596 39.15 21.10 -33.62
N LYS A 597 40.36 20.60 -33.33
CA LYS A 597 41.10 19.74 -34.23
C LYS A 597 40.27 18.53 -34.69
N GLU A 598 39.57 17.90 -33.77
CA GLU A 598 38.70 16.78 -34.08
C GLU A 598 37.56 17.15 -35.03
N VAL A 599 36.87 18.25 -34.80
CA VAL A 599 35.79 18.75 -35.65
C VAL A 599 36.33 19.18 -37.01
N ALA A 600 37.51 19.82 -37.04
CA ALA A 600 38.16 20.18 -38.28
C ALA A 600 38.50 18.94 -39.17
N ASP A 601 39.00 17.90 -38.53
CA ASP A 601 39.34 16.63 -39.23
C ASP A 601 38.08 15.88 -39.67
N PHE A 602 37.03 15.90 -38.87
CA PHE A 602 35.71 15.38 -39.23
C PHE A 602 35.13 16.11 -40.48
N LEU A 603 35.13 17.44 -40.43
CA LEU A 603 34.66 18.28 -41.54
C LEU A 603 35.47 18.07 -42.84
N LYS A 604 36.81 17.87 -42.75
CA LYS A 604 37.65 17.52 -43.87
C LYS A 604 37.28 16.16 -44.50
N LYS A 605 36.96 15.16 -43.68
CA LYS A 605 36.53 13.82 -44.12
C LYS A 605 35.15 13.85 -44.80
N ARG A 606 34.28 14.77 -44.41
CA ARG A 606 32.89 14.91 -44.90
C ARG A 606 32.76 15.77 -46.18
N ARG A 607 33.85 16.05 -46.88
CA ARG A 607 33.83 16.80 -48.15
C ARG A 607 32.87 16.19 -49.18
N ARG A 608 31.58 16.46 -49.02
CA ARG A 608 30.51 16.50 -50.04
C ARG A 608 29.17 16.79 -49.39
N ARG A 609 28.68 18.00 -49.56
CA ARG A 609 27.25 18.35 -49.65
C ARG A 609 26.78 19.67 -49.05
N ASP A 610 27.57 20.42 -48.32
CA ASP A 610 26.96 21.60 -47.66
C ASP A 610 27.65 22.93 -48.02
N SER A 611 27.48 23.33 -49.29
CA SER A 611 27.82 24.71 -49.74
C SER A 611 26.74 25.77 -49.40
N LYS A 612 25.75 25.39 -48.53
CA LYS A 612 24.65 26.30 -48.12
C LYS A 612 24.51 26.44 -46.61
N GLN A 613 25.46 25.91 -45.82
CA GLN A 613 25.42 26.23 -44.36
C GLN A 613 25.95 27.64 -44.16
N GLY A 614 25.14 28.43 -43.41
CA GLY A 614 25.52 29.78 -43.00
C GLY A 614 26.75 29.79 -42.08
N PRO A 615 27.05 30.91 -41.49
CA PRO A 615 28.16 31.10 -40.58
C PRO A 615 28.12 30.03 -39.43
N MET A 616 29.24 29.40 -39.13
CA MET A 616 29.34 28.37 -38.07
C MET A 616 30.07 28.89 -36.84
N VAL A 617 29.59 28.51 -35.69
CA VAL A 617 30.28 28.63 -34.40
C VAL A 617 30.57 27.23 -33.85
N TYR A 618 31.60 27.09 -33.06
CA TYR A 618 32.07 25.83 -32.51
C TYR A 618 32.06 25.89 -31.01
N MET A 619 31.83 24.74 -30.37
CA MET A 619 31.84 24.60 -28.90
C MET A 619 33.12 23.87 -28.52
N ILE A 620 33.94 24.50 -27.66
CA ILE A 620 35.21 23.97 -27.17
C ILE A 620 35.04 23.63 -25.69
N ALA A 621 35.31 22.39 -25.33
CA ALA A 621 35.23 21.94 -23.93
C ALA A 621 36.40 22.50 -23.12
N GLU A 622 36.11 22.91 -21.86
CA GLU A 622 37.15 23.27 -20.88
C GLU A 622 38.15 22.09 -20.71
N GLY A 623 39.45 22.40 -20.68
CA GLY A 623 40.50 21.38 -20.49
C GLY A 623 40.82 20.52 -21.71
N SER A 624 40.12 20.71 -22.87
CA SER A 624 40.52 20.05 -24.15
C SER A 624 41.81 20.66 -24.70
N GLU A 625 42.49 19.95 -25.61
CA GLU A 625 43.69 20.45 -26.29
C GLU A 625 43.46 21.76 -27.05
N ASP A 626 42.24 22.01 -27.48
CA ASP A 626 41.84 23.21 -28.23
C ASP A 626 41.40 24.36 -27.31
N PHE A 627 41.26 24.13 -26.01
CA PHE A 627 40.87 25.16 -25.02
C PHE A 627 42.01 26.12 -24.78
N LYS A 628 41.72 27.42 -24.81
CA LYS A 628 42.66 28.50 -24.52
C LYS A 628 42.16 29.30 -23.35
N PRO A 629 43.01 29.71 -22.37
CA PRO A 629 42.57 30.45 -21.17
C PRO A 629 41.75 31.72 -21.47
N GLU A 630 42.01 32.39 -22.56
CA GLU A 630 41.26 33.59 -22.99
C GLU A 630 39.81 33.29 -23.41
N MET A 631 39.44 32.01 -23.63
CA MET A 631 38.07 31.59 -23.90
C MET A 631 37.24 31.54 -22.64
N ASN A 632 37.83 31.48 -21.44
CA ASN A 632 37.15 31.38 -20.17
C ASN A 632 36.47 32.73 -19.81
N LYS A 633 35.44 33.07 -20.54
CA LYS A 633 34.58 34.25 -20.36
C LYS A 633 33.13 33.92 -20.75
N PRO A 634 32.14 34.64 -20.18
CA PRO A 634 30.75 34.45 -20.63
C PRO A 634 30.63 34.78 -22.11
N PHE A 635 29.84 33.97 -22.80
CA PHE A 635 29.49 34.23 -24.19
C PHE A 635 28.59 35.47 -24.32
N LYS A 636 28.98 36.37 -25.24
CA LYS A 636 28.15 37.49 -25.71
C LYS A 636 28.07 37.44 -27.23
N ILE A 637 26.85 37.53 -27.77
CA ILE A 637 26.59 37.25 -29.19
C ILE A 637 27.36 38.23 -30.10
N PHE A 638 27.50 39.51 -29.71
CA PHE A 638 28.19 40.54 -30.48
C PHE A 638 29.74 40.43 -30.44
N ASP A 639 30.29 39.57 -29.60
CA ASP A 639 31.73 39.24 -29.61
C ASP A 639 32.12 38.34 -30.84
N TYR A 640 31.11 37.82 -31.55
CA TYR A 640 31.27 36.88 -32.65
C TYR A 640 30.66 37.46 -33.95
N LYS A 641 31.52 38.00 -34.82
CA LYS A 641 31.11 38.67 -36.06
C LYS A 641 30.12 37.87 -36.90
N VAL A 642 30.33 36.57 -36.97
CA VAL A 642 29.50 35.62 -37.68
C VAL A 642 28.05 35.60 -37.17
N LEU A 643 27.86 35.66 -35.85
CA LEU A 643 26.55 35.70 -35.19
C LEU A 643 25.97 37.13 -35.22
N ASP A 644 26.80 38.15 -35.08
CA ASP A 644 26.42 39.54 -35.17
C ASP A 644 25.75 39.85 -36.52
N ASP A 645 26.40 39.43 -37.64
CA ASP A 645 25.83 39.59 -38.96
C ASP A 645 24.49 38.84 -39.10
N PHE A 646 24.36 37.65 -38.58
CA PHE A 646 23.13 36.87 -38.63
C PHE A 646 22.01 37.53 -37.80
N VAL A 647 22.32 37.97 -36.59
CA VAL A 647 21.38 38.63 -35.69
C VAL A 647 20.90 39.96 -36.29
N ASN A 648 21.82 40.74 -36.86
CA ASN A 648 21.48 42.02 -37.46
C ASN A 648 20.57 41.88 -38.69
N GLN A 649 20.64 40.77 -39.40
CA GLN A 649 19.80 40.50 -40.55
C GLN A 649 18.44 39.88 -40.23
N ASN A 650 18.29 39.22 -39.10
CA ASN A 650 17.13 38.34 -38.81
C ASN A 650 16.30 38.78 -37.58
N PHE A 651 16.78 39.67 -36.70
CA PHE A 651 16.15 40.03 -35.44
C PHE A 651 15.91 41.54 -35.31
N SER A 652 14.82 41.88 -34.63
CA SER A 652 14.49 43.29 -34.29
C SER A 652 15.43 43.81 -33.17
N GLU A 653 15.49 45.14 -32.99
CA GLU A 653 16.31 45.73 -31.94
C GLU A 653 15.91 45.30 -30.51
N GLU A 654 14.62 45.04 -30.28
CA GLU A 654 14.14 44.53 -29.00
C GLU A 654 14.65 43.11 -28.73
N GLU A 655 14.61 42.26 -29.73
CA GLU A 655 15.14 40.87 -29.65
C GLU A 655 16.65 40.88 -29.48
N LYS A 656 17.38 41.75 -30.20
CA LYS A 656 18.84 41.90 -30.08
C LYS A 656 19.27 42.23 -28.65
N ASN A 657 18.53 43.11 -27.96
CA ASN A 657 18.82 43.44 -26.57
C ASN A 657 18.69 42.23 -25.64
N LYS A 658 17.68 41.38 -25.86
CA LYS A 658 17.51 40.13 -25.11
C LYS A 658 18.60 39.12 -25.42
N LEU A 659 19.07 39.06 -26.67
CA LEU A 659 20.12 38.12 -27.09
C LEU A 659 21.51 38.52 -26.60
N ASN A 660 21.75 39.75 -26.20
CA ASN A 660 23.05 40.26 -25.74
C ASN A 660 23.36 39.91 -24.26
N GLU A 661 22.47 39.23 -23.57
CA GLU A 661 22.75 38.76 -22.22
C GLU A 661 23.91 37.72 -22.23
N PRO A 662 24.82 37.77 -21.24
CA PRO A 662 25.91 36.81 -21.12
C PRO A 662 25.37 35.40 -20.91
N LYS A 663 26.03 34.42 -21.49
CA LYS A 663 25.67 32.99 -21.31
C LYS A 663 26.87 32.15 -20.98
N PHE A 664 26.64 31.20 -20.09
CA PHE A 664 27.57 30.14 -19.73
C PHE A 664 26.96 28.81 -20.17
N PHE A 665 27.77 27.92 -20.75
CA PHE A 665 27.30 26.64 -21.27
C PHE A 665 27.90 25.50 -20.45
N TYR A 666 27.02 24.65 -19.93
CA TYR A 666 27.39 23.47 -19.19
C TYR A 666 26.69 22.26 -19.77
N GLN A 667 27.40 21.16 -19.93
CA GLN A 667 26.81 19.85 -20.20
C GLN A 667 26.96 19.00 -18.95
N VAL A 668 25.84 18.54 -18.42
CA VAL A 668 25.79 17.64 -17.28
C VAL A 668 25.44 16.24 -17.79
N THR A 669 26.27 15.27 -17.45
CA THR A 669 26.05 13.87 -17.72
C THR A 669 25.50 13.24 -16.44
N PHE A 670 24.25 12.77 -16.49
CA PHE A 670 23.65 11.99 -15.41
C PHE A 670 23.80 10.51 -15.72
N ASN A 671 24.11 9.71 -14.71
CA ASN A 671 24.12 8.26 -14.79
C ASN A 671 23.11 7.67 -13.80
N LYS A 672 22.68 6.45 -14.08
CA LYS A 672 21.68 5.73 -13.32
C LYS A 672 22.17 4.32 -13.00
N PRO A 673 23.02 4.14 -11.93
CA PRO A 673 23.45 2.82 -11.49
C PRO A 673 22.30 1.94 -11.00
N GLY A 674 21.23 2.57 -10.45
CA GLY A 674 20.02 1.87 -10.02
C GLY A 674 19.14 1.41 -11.18
N GLY A 675 18.37 0.37 -10.96
CA GLY A 675 17.46 -0.23 -11.94
C GLY A 675 16.17 0.57 -12.16
N LEU A 676 15.65 1.26 -11.12
CA LEU A 676 14.42 2.03 -11.22
C LEU A 676 14.57 3.22 -12.16
N VAL A 677 13.53 3.47 -12.95
CA VAL A 677 13.39 4.68 -13.76
C VAL A 677 12.66 5.73 -12.92
N MET A 678 13.30 6.90 -12.74
CA MET A 678 12.75 8.02 -11.96
C MET A 678 13.03 9.36 -12.67
N PRO A 679 12.26 10.42 -12.40
CA PRO A 679 12.58 11.75 -12.90
C PRO A 679 13.92 12.24 -12.33
N ILE A 680 14.60 13.12 -13.06
CA ILE A 680 15.79 13.82 -12.55
C ILE A 680 15.34 15.19 -12.05
N ILE A 681 15.49 15.43 -10.76
CA ILE A 681 15.21 16.70 -10.10
C ILE A 681 16.54 17.37 -9.80
N VAL A 682 16.76 18.58 -10.31
CA VAL A 682 18.05 19.28 -10.21
C VAL A 682 17.85 20.66 -9.61
N GLU A 683 18.60 20.98 -8.58
CA GLU A 683 18.80 22.35 -8.11
C GLU A 683 20.17 22.85 -8.56
N ILE A 684 20.18 23.99 -9.25
CA ILE A 684 21.38 24.72 -9.66
C ILE A 684 21.55 25.90 -8.73
N THR A 685 22.72 26.01 -8.08
CA THR A 685 23.11 27.19 -7.32
C THR A 685 24.15 27.98 -8.12
N PHE A 686 23.92 29.26 -8.33
CA PHE A 686 24.83 30.17 -9.03
C PHE A 686 25.85 30.79 -8.08
N GLU A 687 26.95 31.37 -8.63
CA GLU A 687 28.01 32.02 -7.86
C GLU A 687 27.50 33.19 -6.98
N ASP A 688 26.38 33.81 -7.32
CA ASP A 688 25.76 34.85 -6.52
C ASP A 688 24.82 34.34 -5.42
N GLY A 689 24.75 33.01 -5.24
CA GLY A 689 23.93 32.34 -4.24
C GLY A 689 22.44 32.15 -4.61
N THR A 690 22.01 32.63 -5.77
CA THR A 690 20.63 32.37 -6.26
C THR A 690 20.51 30.93 -6.76
N THR A 691 19.29 30.35 -6.69
CA THR A 691 19.02 28.99 -7.12
C THR A 691 17.98 28.91 -8.23
N GLU A 692 18.04 27.83 -9.02
CA GLU A 692 17.07 27.49 -10.06
C GLU A 692 16.82 25.98 -10.04
N ASN A 693 15.54 25.57 -10.12
CA ASN A 693 15.15 24.17 -10.10
C ASN A 693 14.71 23.70 -11.49
N HIS A 694 15.15 22.50 -11.86
CA HIS A 694 14.78 21.82 -13.10
C HIS A 694 14.20 20.44 -12.81
N TYR A 695 13.15 20.10 -13.53
CA TYR A 695 12.53 18.77 -13.50
C TYR A 695 12.60 18.15 -14.89
N PHE A 696 13.25 16.98 -15.00
CA PHE A 696 13.26 16.20 -16.22
C PHE A 696 12.44 14.94 -15.98
N PRO A 697 11.35 14.74 -16.73
CA PRO A 697 10.49 13.59 -16.54
C PRO A 697 11.23 12.27 -16.78
N ALA A 698 10.76 11.19 -16.18
CA ALA A 698 11.38 9.87 -16.25
C ALA A 698 11.62 9.39 -17.70
N GLN A 699 10.83 9.88 -18.67
CA GLN A 699 10.96 9.59 -20.09
C GLN A 699 12.31 10.02 -20.69
N ILE A 700 13.11 10.84 -20.00
CA ILE A 700 14.48 11.17 -20.42
C ILE A 700 15.34 9.90 -20.60
N TRP A 701 15.06 8.85 -19.82
CA TRP A 701 15.77 7.57 -19.85
C TRP A 701 15.32 6.63 -20.98
N ARG A 702 14.29 6.99 -21.75
CA ARG A 702 13.67 6.11 -22.76
C ARG A 702 14.65 5.63 -23.84
N MET A 703 15.58 6.48 -24.26
CA MET A 703 16.55 6.15 -25.32
C MET A 703 17.85 5.56 -24.77
N ASN A 704 18.20 5.87 -23.54
CA ASN A 704 19.34 5.29 -22.85
C ASN A 704 19.00 5.28 -21.34
N ASP A 705 18.86 4.09 -20.77
CA ASP A 705 18.49 3.88 -19.38
C ASP A 705 19.70 3.85 -18.41
N GLN A 706 20.91 4.11 -18.90
CA GLN A 706 22.13 4.14 -18.10
C GLN A 706 22.71 5.55 -17.96
N GLU A 707 22.66 6.34 -19.06
CA GLU A 707 23.32 7.65 -19.08
C GLU A 707 22.58 8.63 -20.02
N VAL A 708 22.39 9.86 -19.54
CA VAL A 708 21.78 10.93 -20.32
C VAL A 708 22.49 12.26 -20.11
N ASN A 709 22.50 13.10 -21.15
CA ASN A 709 23.10 14.41 -21.12
C ASN A 709 22.04 15.51 -21.12
N ARG A 710 22.27 16.56 -20.34
CA ARG A 710 21.50 17.81 -20.40
C ARG A 710 22.43 19.02 -20.50
N THR A 711 22.09 19.93 -21.39
CA THR A 711 22.83 21.19 -21.57
C THR A 711 22.08 22.33 -20.90
N PHE A 712 22.81 23.12 -20.13
CA PHE A 712 22.33 24.34 -19.48
C PHE A 712 23.03 25.53 -20.08
N ALA A 713 22.26 26.51 -20.58
CA ALA A 713 22.75 27.79 -21.04
C ALA A 713 22.27 28.87 -20.06
N THR A 714 23.09 29.19 -19.08
CA THR A 714 22.71 30.04 -17.95
C THR A 714 23.23 31.48 -18.09
N LYS A 715 22.58 32.45 -17.47
CA LYS A 715 23.05 33.86 -17.46
C LYS A 715 24.14 34.10 -16.44
N LYS A 716 24.29 33.21 -15.46
CA LYS A 716 25.23 33.29 -14.35
C LYS A 716 26.07 32.02 -14.34
N ALA A 717 27.29 32.09 -13.81
CA ALA A 717 28.12 30.94 -13.62
C ALA A 717 27.54 30.02 -12.54
N ILE A 718 27.58 28.70 -12.79
CA ILE A 718 27.09 27.68 -11.86
C ILE A 718 28.17 27.39 -10.82
N ALA A 719 27.82 27.51 -9.55
CA ALA A 719 28.66 27.17 -8.42
C ALA A 719 28.44 25.73 -7.93
N LYS A 720 27.17 25.26 -7.95
CA LYS A 720 26.80 23.92 -7.49
C LYS A 720 25.61 23.37 -8.30
N ILE A 721 25.62 22.06 -8.52
CA ILE A 721 24.48 21.28 -9.04
C ILE A 721 24.17 20.19 -8.01
N GLN A 722 22.91 20.04 -7.65
CA GLN A 722 22.44 19.02 -6.71
C GLN A 722 21.27 18.24 -7.33
N VAL A 723 21.38 16.92 -7.40
CA VAL A 723 20.30 16.00 -7.75
C VAL A 723 19.50 15.67 -6.49
N ASP A 724 18.20 15.59 -6.63
CA ASP A 724 17.21 15.27 -5.59
C ASP A 724 17.45 16.01 -4.25
N PRO A 725 17.47 17.36 -4.26
CA PRO A 725 17.87 18.18 -3.11
C PRO A 725 16.96 17.98 -1.88
N LYS A 726 15.73 17.49 -2.07
CA LYS A 726 14.76 17.28 -1.00
C LYS A 726 14.54 15.81 -0.64
N LEU A 727 15.29 14.89 -1.27
CA LEU A 727 15.17 13.44 -1.06
C LEU A 727 13.75 12.91 -1.38
N GLU A 728 13.23 13.28 -2.54
CA GLU A 728 11.85 13.00 -2.98
C GLU A 728 11.73 11.74 -3.85
N THR A 729 12.86 11.12 -4.27
CA THR A 729 12.89 10.02 -5.24
C THR A 729 13.34 8.68 -4.67
N ALA A 730 13.57 8.58 -3.37
CA ALA A 730 14.13 7.41 -2.70
C ALA A 730 15.51 6.98 -3.26
N ASP A 731 16.36 7.95 -3.59
CA ASP A 731 17.72 7.71 -4.05
C ASP A 731 18.57 7.12 -2.90
N ILE A 732 19.19 5.96 -3.16
CA ILE A 732 19.94 5.22 -2.13
C ILE A 732 21.38 5.70 -1.94
N ASP A 733 21.96 6.43 -2.90
CA ASP A 733 23.34 6.95 -2.84
C ASP A 733 23.39 8.45 -3.12
N THR A 734 23.26 9.24 -2.08
CA THR A 734 23.34 10.70 -2.18
C THR A 734 24.77 11.24 -2.34
N THR A 735 25.80 10.39 -2.29
CA THR A 735 27.23 10.82 -2.41
C THR A 735 27.60 11.17 -3.85
N ASN A 736 26.83 10.67 -4.82
CA ASN A 736 27.03 10.94 -6.25
C ASN A 736 26.13 12.08 -6.78
N ASN A 737 25.26 12.68 -5.92
CA ASN A 737 24.22 13.63 -6.29
C ASN A 737 24.68 15.08 -6.41
N SER A 738 25.94 15.39 -6.15
CA SER A 738 26.42 16.78 -6.14
C SER A 738 27.62 17.04 -7.05
N TRP A 739 27.65 18.24 -7.63
CA TRP A 739 28.82 18.77 -8.30
C TRP A 739 29.05 20.24 -7.83
N PRO A 740 30.31 20.62 -7.45
CA PRO A 740 31.46 19.75 -7.22
C PRO A 740 31.16 18.66 -6.20
N LYS A 741 31.84 17.52 -6.31
CA LYS A 741 31.67 16.44 -5.34
C LYS A 741 31.99 16.96 -3.93
N THR A 742 31.05 16.78 -3.01
CA THR A 742 31.25 17.12 -1.61
C THR A 742 32.18 16.07 -1.01
N ILE A 743 33.41 16.46 -0.66
CA ILE A 743 34.28 15.61 0.13
C ILE A 743 33.76 15.71 1.56
N GLU A 744 33.01 14.72 2.03
CA GLU A 744 32.73 14.62 3.46
C GLU A 744 34.07 14.51 4.18
N LYS A 745 34.42 15.51 5.01
CA LYS A 745 35.55 15.39 5.91
C LYS A 745 35.26 14.21 6.82
N SER A 746 36.16 13.22 6.78
CA SER A 746 36.13 12.13 7.75
C SER A 746 36.05 12.72 9.17
N LYS A 747 35.20 12.15 10.03
CA LYS A 747 35.13 12.54 11.45
C LYS A 747 36.49 12.33 12.18
N PHE A 748 37.49 11.83 11.48
CA PHE A 748 38.83 11.52 11.97
C PHE A 748 39.92 12.42 11.38
N ASP A 749 39.58 13.43 10.51
CA ASP A 749 40.51 14.48 10.06
C ASP A 749 40.42 15.73 11.00
#